data_64d266a1ece3b097ed35ae84fa7f4d54
#
_entry.id   64d266a1ece3b097ed35ae84fa7f4d54
#
_cell.length_a   1.000
_cell.length_b   1.000
_cell.length_c   1.000
_cell.angle_alpha   90.00
_cell.angle_beta   90.00
_cell.angle_gamma   90.00
#
_symmetry.space_group_name_H-M   'P 1'
#
loop_
_entity.id
_entity.type
_entity.pdbx_description
1 polymer ?
#
loop_
_entity_poly.entity_id
_entity_poly.type
_entity_poly.pdbx_seq_one_letter_code
_entity_poly.pdbx_strand_id
1 'polypeptide(L)'
;MSFTAEGHYLFVCDIESNWSRWSHNAVVDFGLPSDMMHDVDSIWIEHIHPSERGIWSNDIDQVLSGKKKTHRLTYRAKNALGRYVTLDCQGIVMEGDSGEPRIFAGTIVNRNITAGSDPITGIDDVRELNAELAHRRENNQGADFVVLQIGDMSEFIVSYGIEVSNGVITQVIERIGADVRFTEGAHLYRSYGLQYVLVLDRDDGRDLQGWANDILRLVTEPVRVGSIDVVLPATVAVARYPRIAVRPTMVTDDLFCRVVDVAKSSTQAPEQGIPSSRVATFQAKAAHSTDALTGLSRVNDFLRRANDYAMNHSNDQRCMVSIDLGHMRIFNDWYGKREGDALLGEVGDVLRDLEAHGVGFAGHWGQDDFMVCMPFDKKQIDGLYYRILAIVSAHDDAIGFLPAFGVFPLERGADISLADCDKAKFALGKAKHELKERIQYFDASEYQQNEMEHSLLSDFQRALNSGNVTFFLQPQCDITTGRIVGAEALARWRTSDGGFVSPAVFVPVLERNGFVSSLDRCIWQQVFKWIGERLEAGKPVVPVSVNISQIDILSMDVAMVLDQLSRRYGVPANYVKVEITESAFVSNRESVSEFVCRVQSMGYAVYMDDFGSGQSSLSMLRDMNIDCVKLDSCFMAPEESERGGEIVQSAISLVKNIKLPVVVEGVETKGQVDFLKGIGCRFVQGFYYHKPMPPSECEKLLTGQGQEAAPGAIA
;
A
#
# COMPACT_ATOMS: atom_id res chain seq x y z
N MET A 1 -13.76 -5.60 7.21
CA MET A 1 -13.26 -6.92 6.81
C MET A 1 -12.44 -6.83 5.52
N SER A 2 -11.41 -5.98 5.49
CA SER A 2 -10.62 -5.72 4.27
C SER A 2 -9.22 -6.35 4.26
N PHE A 3 -8.95 -7.35 5.09
CA PHE A 3 -7.63 -8.01 5.17
C PHE A 3 -7.81 -9.52 5.20
N THR A 4 -8.00 -10.08 4.00
CA THR A 4 -7.82 -11.52 3.81
C THR A 4 -6.75 -11.69 2.74
N ALA A 5 -5.79 -12.59 3.01
CA ALA A 5 -4.84 -13.02 2.00
C ALA A 5 -5.62 -13.55 0.79
N GLU A 6 -5.03 -13.43 -0.39
CA GLU A 6 -5.61 -13.96 -1.64
C GLU A 6 -6.06 -15.42 -1.43
N GLY A 7 -7.30 -15.72 -1.80
CA GLY A 7 -7.90 -17.04 -1.55
C GLY A 7 -8.35 -17.34 -0.12
N HIS A 8 -8.25 -16.39 0.79
CA HIS A 8 -8.77 -16.48 2.14
C HIS A 8 -9.95 -15.54 2.32
N TYR A 9 -11.08 -16.04 2.76
CA TYR A 9 -12.31 -15.27 2.92
C TYR A 9 -12.82 -15.37 4.35
N LEU A 10 -13.43 -14.31 4.84
CA LEU A 10 -14.03 -14.23 6.16
C LEU A 10 -15.52 -14.03 6.06
N PHE A 11 -16.27 -14.68 6.91
CA PHE A 11 -17.69 -14.43 7.08
C PHE A 11 -18.08 -14.37 8.55
N VAL A 12 -19.10 -13.58 8.84
CA VAL A 12 -19.76 -13.51 10.16
C VAL A 12 -21.26 -13.40 9.90
N CYS A 13 -22.03 -14.31 10.49
CA CYS A 13 -23.46 -14.36 10.40
C CYS A 13 -24.07 -14.18 11.79
N ASP A 14 -25.00 -13.27 11.94
CA ASP A 14 -25.89 -13.17 13.10
C ASP A 14 -27.09 -14.09 12.84
N ILE A 15 -27.18 -15.17 13.62
CA ILE A 15 -28.15 -16.24 13.42
C ILE A 15 -29.58 -15.75 13.72
N GLU A 16 -29.73 -14.88 14.72
CA GLU A 16 -31.04 -14.38 15.15
C GLU A 16 -31.68 -13.44 14.11
N SER A 17 -30.87 -12.50 13.59
CA SER A 17 -31.33 -11.51 12.61
C SER A 17 -31.23 -12.00 11.17
N ASN A 18 -30.62 -13.17 10.94
CA ASN A 18 -30.33 -13.74 9.62
C ASN A 18 -29.54 -12.80 8.70
N TRP A 19 -28.67 -11.96 9.28
CA TRP A 19 -27.75 -11.09 8.56
C TRP A 19 -26.33 -11.64 8.59
N SER A 20 -25.67 -11.56 7.46
CA SER A 20 -24.26 -11.96 7.34
C SER A 20 -23.42 -10.84 6.73
N ARG A 21 -22.17 -10.79 7.16
CA ARG A 21 -21.15 -9.93 6.57
C ARG A 21 -19.99 -10.78 6.08
N TRP A 22 -19.62 -10.58 4.84
CA TRP A 22 -18.55 -11.29 4.16
C TRP A 22 -17.40 -10.34 3.80
N SER A 23 -16.19 -10.87 3.70
CA SER A 23 -15.04 -10.08 3.24
C SER A 23 -15.23 -9.64 1.79
N HIS A 24 -14.73 -8.45 1.45
CA HIS A 24 -14.93 -7.86 0.13
C HIS A 24 -14.40 -8.75 -1.01
N ASN A 25 -13.25 -9.40 -0.83
CA ASN A 25 -12.72 -10.36 -1.79
C ASN A 25 -13.64 -11.57 -2.00
N ALA A 26 -14.37 -12.03 -0.97
CA ALA A 26 -15.37 -13.09 -1.16
C ALA A 26 -16.53 -12.63 -2.06
N VAL A 27 -16.97 -11.38 -1.90
CA VAL A 27 -18.01 -10.78 -2.75
C VAL A 27 -17.56 -10.76 -4.21
N VAL A 28 -16.33 -10.34 -4.47
CA VAL A 28 -15.75 -10.27 -5.82
C VAL A 28 -15.54 -11.67 -6.41
N ASP A 29 -14.89 -12.56 -5.65
CA ASP A 29 -14.46 -13.87 -6.15
C ASP A 29 -15.63 -14.86 -6.35
N PHE A 30 -16.71 -14.70 -5.61
CA PHE A 30 -17.91 -15.56 -5.72
C PHE A 30 -19.12 -14.84 -6.33
N GLY A 31 -19.01 -13.54 -6.65
CA GLY A 31 -20.13 -12.79 -7.24
C GLY A 31 -21.31 -12.63 -6.29
N LEU A 32 -21.05 -12.44 -4.99
CA LEU A 32 -22.10 -12.24 -4.01
C LEU A 32 -22.73 -10.84 -4.15
N PRO A 33 -24.03 -10.67 -3.81
CA PRO A 33 -24.75 -9.41 -4.04
C PRO A 33 -24.15 -8.19 -3.33
N SER A 34 -23.61 -8.37 -2.12
CA SER A 34 -22.94 -7.33 -1.34
C SER A 34 -22.13 -7.94 -0.19
N ASP A 35 -21.34 -7.12 0.51
CA ASP A 35 -20.61 -7.54 1.71
C ASP A 35 -21.51 -7.71 2.95
N MET A 36 -22.75 -7.16 2.90
CA MET A 36 -23.79 -7.33 3.90
C MET A 36 -25.00 -7.95 3.21
N MET A 37 -25.42 -9.16 3.64
CA MET A 37 -26.50 -9.93 3.02
C MET A 37 -27.45 -10.47 4.05
N HIS A 38 -28.74 -10.51 3.69
CA HIS A 38 -29.76 -11.23 4.42
C HIS A 38 -29.96 -12.59 3.75
N ASP A 39 -30.26 -13.63 4.54
CA ASP A 39 -30.54 -14.98 4.06
C ASP A 39 -29.42 -15.57 3.19
N VAL A 40 -28.18 -15.43 3.69
CA VAL A 40 -26.99 -15.86 2.95
C VAL A 40 -26.96 -17.35 2.64
N ASP A 41 -27.60 -18.17 3.47
CA ASP A 41 -27.62 -19.63 3.27
C ASP A 41 -28.34 -19.99 1.95
N SER A 42 -29.44 -19.29 1.65
CA SER A 42 -30.16 -19.45 0.37
C SER A 42 -29.32 -18.97 -0.83
N ILE A 43 -28.50 -17.95 -0.65
CA ILE A 43 -27.59 -17.44 -1.69
C ILE A 43 -26.42 -18.39 -1.88
N TRP A 44 -25.79 -18.80 -0.78
CA TRP A 44 -24.57 -19.60 -0.82
C TRP A 44 -24.80 -21.04 -1.30
N ILE A 45 -25.93 -21.66 -0.96
CA ILE A 45 -26.26 -23.02 -1.42
C ILE A 45 -26.34 -23.12 -2.94
N GLU A 46 -26.72 -22.04 -3.63
CA GLU A 46 -26.75 -22.03 -5.09
C GLU A 46 -25.31 -22.10 -5.69
N HIS A 47 -24.32 -21.62 -4.98
CA HIS A 47 -22.92 -21.72 -5.39
C HIS A 47 -22.37 -23.14 -5.17
N ILE A 48 -22.91 -23.88 -4.20
CA ILE A 48 -22.37 -25.21 -3.85
C ILE A 48 -22.70 -26.23 -4.94
N HIS A 49 -21.72 -27.10 -5.23
CA HIS A 49 -21.89 -28.17 -6.22
C HIS A 49 -23.12 -29.05 -5.90
N PRO A 50 -24.02 -29.35 -6.86
CA PRO A 50 -25.28 -30.06 -6.58
C PRO A 50 -25.13 -31.36 -5.80
N SER A 51 -24.04 -32.12 -6.04
CA SER A 51 -23.77 -33.38 -5.31
C SER A 51 -23.39 -33.20 -3.87
N GLU A 52 -23.02 -31.98 -3.43
CA GLU A 52 -22.50 -31.68 -2.10
C GLU A 52 -23.46 -30.81 -1.26
N ARG A 53 -24.51 -30.28 -1.87
CA ARG A 53 -25.52 -29.43 -1.22
C ARG A 53 -26.17 -30.12 0.00
N GLY A 54 -26.50 -31.40 -0.11
CA GLY A 54 -27.11 -32.14 0.99
C GLY A 54 -26.20 -32.32 2.20
N ILE A 55 -24.90 -32.54 1.97
CA ILE A 55 -23.91 -32.65 3.04
C ILE A 55 -23.72 -31.30 3.73
N TRP A 56 -23.61 -30.23 2.94
CA TRP A 56 -23.44 -28.88 3.43
C TRP A 56 -24.64 -28.41 4.23
N SER A 57 -25.88 -28.54 3.70
CA SER A 57 -27.12 -28.16 4.41
C SER A 57 -27.26 -28.86 5.73
N ASN A 58 -27.04 -30.19 5.76
CA ASN A 58 -27.13 -30.94 7.00
C ASN A 58 -26.08 -30.50 8.06
N ASP A 59 -24.87 -30.12 7.63
CA ASP A 59 -23.85 -29.63 8.56
C ASP A 59 -24.19 -28.23 9.10
N ILE A 60 -24.65 -27.33 8.23
CA ILE A 60 -25.12 -25.99 8.62
C ILE A 60 -26.34 -26.04 9.55
N ASP A 61 -27.32 -26.91 9.28
CA ASP A 61 -28.50 -27.10 10.14
C ASP A 61 -28.12 -27.55 11.55
N GLN A 62 -27.10 -28.41 11.68
CA GLN A 62 -26.57 -28.82 12.99
C GLN A 62 -25.86 -27.66 13.71
N VAL A 63 -25.17 -26.79 12.99
CA VAL A 63 -24.50 -25.62 13.51
C VAL A 63 -25.51 -24.58 13.98
N LEU A 64 -26.46 -24.21 13.12
CA LEU A 64 -27.49 -23.21 13.42
C LEU A 64 -28.46 -23.66 14.53
N SER A 65 -28.71 -24.97 14.65
CA SER A 65 -29.53 -25.53 15.74
C SER A 65 -28.77 -25.72 17.07
N GLY A 66 -27.48 -25.34 17.13
CA GLY A 66 -26.65 -25.49 18.32
C GLY A 66 -26.23 -26.91 18.66
N LYS A 67 -26.55 -27.91 17.83
CA LYS A 67 -26.13 -29.31 18.03
C LYS A 67 -24.63 -29.48 17.80
N LYS A 68 -24.00 -28.58 17.06
CA LYS A 68 -22.60 -28.58 16.72
C LYS A 68 -22.03 -27.17 16.90
N LYS A 69 -20.94 -27.04 17.65
CA LYS A 69 -20.32 -25.71 17.92
C LYS A 69 -19.27 -25.28 16.88
N THR A 70 -18.85 -26.20 16.03
CA THR A 70 -17.84 -25.95 15.01
C THR A 70 -18.30 -26.49 13.67
N HIS A 71 -18.04 -25.72 12.63
CA HIS A 71 -18.19 -26.14 11.24
C HIS A 71 -16.81 -26.43 10.65
N ARG A 72 -16.66 -27.56 10.01
CA ARG A 72 -15.44 -27.88 9.25
C ARG A 72 -15.82 -28.79 8.10
N LEU A 73 -15.84 -28.23 6.91
CA LEU A 73 -16.25 -28.95 5.71
C LEU A 73 -15.41 -28.50 4.49
N THR A 74 -15.00 -29.49 3.69
CA THR A 74 -14.41 -29.25 2.37
C THR A 74 -15.48 -29.52 1.33
N TYR A 75 -15.75 -28.55 0.46
CA TYR A 75 -16.75 -28.67 -0.58
C TYR A 75 -16.39 -27.83 -1.79
N ARG A 76 -17.03 -28.09 -2.92
CA ARG A 76 -16.87 -27.28 -4.13
C ARG A 76 -17.96 -26.23 -4.23
N ALA A 77 -17.53 -24.98 -4.44
CA ALA A 77 -18.44 -23.87 -4.69
C ALA A 77 -18.09 -23.18 -6.02
N LYS A 78 -19.12 -22.69 -6.66
CA LYS A 78 -19.04 -21.96 -7.92
C LYS A 78 -18.54 -20.54 -7.65
N ASN A 79 -17.42 -20.16 -8.26
CA ASN A 79 -16.94 -18.78 -8.17
C ASN A 79 -17.72 -17.86 -9.14
N ALA A 80 -17.43 -16.56 -9.13
CA ALA A 80 -18.06 -15.55 -10.00
C ALA A 80 -17.96 -15.88 -11.49
N LEU A 81 -16.99 -16.71 -11.87
CA LEU A 81 -16.77 -17.17 -13.24
C LEU A 81 -17.56 -18.43 -13.60
N GLY A 82 -18.37 -18.94 -12.68
CA GLY A 82 -19.13 -20.14 -12.91
C GLY A 82 -18.36 -21.44 -12.76
N ARG A 83 -17.10 -21.42 -12.30
CA ARG A 83 -16.26 -22.60 -12.06
C ARG A 83 -16.39 -23.10 -10.63
N TYR A 84 -16.35 -24.42 -10.48
CA TYR A 84 -16.29 -25.02 -9.16
C TYR A 84 -14.86 -25.04 -8.65
N VAL A 85 -14.62 -24.33 -7.52
CA VAL A 85 -13.36 -24.32 -6.76
C VAL A 85 -13.55 -25.08 -5.47
N THR A 86 -12.50 -25.78 -5.02
CA THR A 86 -12.52 -26.52 -3.76
C THR A 86 -12.23 -25.58 -2.59
N LEU A 87 -13.15 -25.51 -1.66
CA LEU A 87 -13.12 -24.64 -0.50
C LEU A 87 -13.01 -25.45 0.78
N ASP A 88 -12.09 -25.03 1.65
CA ASP A 88 -12.05 -25.45 3.05
C ASP A 88 -12.74 -24.40 3.90
N CYS A 89 -13.91 -24.70 4.42
CA CYS A 89 -14.63 -23.84 5.33
C CYS A 89 -14.41 -24.27 6.77
N GLN A 90 -14.08 -23.34 7.65
CA GLN A 90 -13.97 -23.55 9.07
C GLN A 90 -14.70 -22.42 9.79
N GLY A 91 -15.61 -22.77 10.69
CA GLY A 91 -16.40 -21.80 11.45
C GLY A 91 -16.66 -22.26 12.87
N ILE A 92 -16.94 -21.29 13.73
CA ILE A 92 -17.32 -21.49 15.12
C ILE A 92 -18.63 -20.79 15.41
N VAL A 93 -19.43 -21.37 16.30
CA VAL A 93 -20.64 -20.73 16.81
C VAL A 93 -20.32 -20.14 18.18
N MET A 94 -20.65 -18.89 18.34
CA MET A 94 -20.64 -18.19 19.64
C MET A 94 -22.06 -18.14 20.17
N GLU A 95 -22.21 -18.50 21.46
CA GLU A 95 -23.48 -18.51 22.15
C GLU A 95 -23.80 -17.12 22.72
N GLY A 96 -25.06 -16.74 22.77
CA GLY A 96 -25.56 -15.59 23.49
C GLY A 96 -25.60 -15.81 25.00
N ASP A 97 -26.04 -14.81 25.75
CA ASP A 97 -26.09 -14.82 27.22
C ASP A 97 -26.99 -15.93 27.79
N SER A 98 -27.94 -16.43 27.01
CA SER A 98 -28.87 -17.52 27.39
C SER A 98 -28.42 -18.90 26.90
N GLY A 99 -27.26 -18.99 26.23
CA GLY A 99 -26.66 -20.24 25.77
C GLY A 99 -27.18 -20.73 24.41
N GLU A 100 -27.98 -19.91 23.70
CA GLU A 100 -28.38 -20.21 22.33
C GLU A 100 -27.32 -19.76 21.31
N PRO A 101 -27.25 -20.43 20.15
CA PRO A 101 -26.38 -20.02 19.04
C PRO A 101 -26.74 -18.61 18.56
N ARG A 102 -25.80 -17.68 18.57
CA ARG A 102 -26.05 -16.30 18.18
C ARG A 102 -25.23 -15.83 17.00
N ILE A 103 -23.93 -16.08 17.02
CA ILE A 103 -23.03 -15.67 15.95
C ILE A 103 -22.35 -16.89 15.36
N PHE A 104 -22.40 -17.04 14.05
CA PHE A 104 -21.62 -18.01 13.31
C PHE A 104 -20.55 -17.27 12.51
N ALA A 105 -19.29 -17.50 12.81
CA ALA A 105 -18.17 -16.83 12.17
C ALA A 105 -17.10 -17.83 11.72
N GLY A 106 -16.47 -17.55 10.60
CA GLY A 106 -15.48 -18.46 10.08
C GLY A 106 -14.63 -17.93 8.95
N THR A 107 -13.79 -18.82 8.48
CA THR A 107 -12.90 -18.61 7.33
C THR A 107 -13.18 -19.64 6.25
N ILE A 108 -13.03 -19.22 5.02
CA ILE A 108 -13.04 -20.07 3.83
C ILE A 108 -11.70 -19.93 3.15
N VAL A 109 -11.04 -21.04 2.82
CA VAL A 109 -9.78 -21.08 2.09
C VAL A 109 -10.02 -21.77 0.76
N ASN A 110 -9.70 -21.07 -0.33
CA ASN A 110 -9.76 -21.64 -1.68
C ASN A 110 -8.50 -22.44 -1.97
N ARG A 111 -8.62 -23.76 -2.01
CA ARG A 111 -7.48 -24.68 -2.28
C ARG A 111 -6.95 -24.56 -3.71
N ASN A 112 -7.73 -24.04 -4.63
CA ASN A 112 -7.32 -23.87 -6.03
C ASN A 112 -6.46 -22.61 -6.21
N ILE A 113 -6.45 -21.70 -5.22
CA ILE A 113 -5.54 -20.58 -5.17
C ILE A 113 -4.28 -21.05 -4.43
N THR A 114 -3.42 -21.80 -5.13
CA THR A 114 -2.02 -21.96 -4.70
C THR A 114 -1.33 -20.61 -4.84
N ALA A 115 -0.41 -20.28 -3.94
CA ALA A 115 0.44 -19.10 -4.10
C ALA A 115 1.17 -19.22 -5.45
N GLY A 116 0.78 -18.40 -6.46
CA GLY A 116 1.33 -18.47 -7.83
C GLY A 116 0.32 -18.64 -8.95
N SER A 117 -1.01 -18.76 -8.66
CA SER A 117 -2.03 -18.89 -9.71
C SER A 117 -3.01 -17.69 -9.74
N ASP A 118 -3.52 -17.42 -10.95
CA ASP A 118 -4.51 -16.35 -11.18
C ASP A 118 -5.89 -16.73 -10.61
N PRO A 119 -6.47 -15.94 -9.71
CA PRO A 119 -7.74 -16.26 -9.06
C PRO A 119 -8.92 -16.29 -10.02
N ILE A 120 -8.83 -15.63 -11.19
CA ILE A 120 -9.92 -15.56 -12.18
C ILE A 120 -9.91 -16.80 -13.07
N THR A 121 -8.76 -17.12 -13.65
CA THR A 121 -8.64 -18.16 -14.66
C THR A 121 -8.07 -19.48 -14.12
N GLY A 122 -7.44 -19.45 -12.93
CA GLY A 122 -6.80 -20.61 -12.32
C GLY A 122 -5.47 -21.03 -12.98
N ILE A 123 -4.99 -20.30 -13.96
CA ILE A 123 -3.69 -20.54 -14.57
C ILE A 123 -2.56 -19.93 -13.73
N ASP A 124 -1.33 -20.39 -13.92
CA ASP A 124 -0.17 -19.88 -13.22
C ASP A 124 0.06 -18.38 -13.51
N ASP A 125 0.50 -17.64 -12.50
CA ASP A 125 0.71 -16.19 -12.58
C ASP A 125 2.16 -15.81 -12.97
N VAL A 126 2.46 -14.52 -12.96
CA VAL A 126 3.77 -13.96 -13.29
C VAL A 126 4.89 -14.47 -12.38
N ARG A 127 4.59 -14.92 -11.16
CA ARG A 127 5.60 -15.47 -10.22
C ARG A 127 6.09 -16.83 -10.71
N GLU A 128 5.16 -17.70 -11.11
CA GLU A 128 5.49 -19.00 -11.68
C GLU A 128 6.16 -18.85 -13.06
N LEU A 129 5.72 -17.89 -13.88
CA LEU A 129 6.41 -17.53 -15.12
C LEU A 129 7.87 -17.14 -14.86
N ASN A 130 8.13 -16.29 -13.88
CA ASN A 130 9.48 -15.89 -13.52
C ASN A 130 10.33 -17.05 -12.97
N ALA A 131 9.72 -17.97 -12.21
CA ALA A 131 10.38 -19.17 -11.73
C ALA A 131 10.80 -20.10 -12.89
N GLU A 132 9.91 -20.32 -13.86
CA GLU A 132 10.19 -21.07 -15.09
C GLU A 132 11.32 -20.42 -15.90
N LEU A 133 11.29 -19.12 -16.09
CA LEU A 133 12.34 -18.38 -16.81
C LEU A 133 13.68 -18.41 -16.06
N ALA A 134 13.68 -18.42 -14.73
CA ALA A 134 14.88 -18.58 -13.91
C ALA A 134 15.48 -19.97 -14.11
N HIS A 135 14.66 -21.01 -14.08
CA HIS A 135 15.08 -22.38 -14.35
C HIS A 135 15.69 -22.55 -15.75
N ARG A 136 15.03 -21.98 -16.78
CA ARG A 136 15.57 -22.01 -18.16
C ARG A 136 16.89 -21.24 -18.27
N ARG A 137 17.03 -20.14 -17.57
CA ARG A 137 18.28 -19.36 -17.52
C ARG A 137 19.42 -20.16 -16.90
N GLU A 138 19.20 -20.84 -15.78
CA GLU A 138 20.18 -21.67 -15.09
C GLU A 138 20.64 -22.84 -15.98
N ASN A 139 19.72 -23.41 -16.73
CA ASN A 139 19.98 -24.51 -17.64
C ASN A 139 20.45 -24.09 -19.06
N ASN A 140 20.65 -22.76 -19.26
CA ASN A 140 21.05 -22.18 -20.55
C ASN A 140 20.10 -22.54 -21.71
N GLN A 141 18.80 -22.63 -21.42
CA GLN A 141 17.75 -22.98 -22.36
C GLN A 141 17.12 -21.74 -22.99
N GLY A 142 16.63 -21.89 -24.23
CA GLY A 142 15.80 -20.90 -24.91
C GLY A 142 14.32 -21.17 -24.74
N ALA A 143 13.49 -20.24 -25.22
CA ALA A 143 12.04 -20.38 -25.27
C ALA A 143 11.45 -19.63 -26.45
N ASP A 144 10.31 -20.12 -26.93
CA ASP A 144 9.42 -19.42 -27.83
C ASP A 144 8.21 -18.92 -27.04
N PHE A 145 7.76 -17.70 -27.32
CA PHE A 145 6.65 -17.07 -26.61
C PHE A 145 5.54 -16.65 -27.57
N VAL A 146 4.31 -16.88 -27.18
CA VAL A 146 3.15 -16.23 -27.78
C VAL A 146 2.44 -15.44 -26.67
N VAL A 147 2.32 -14.14 -26.86
CA VAL A 147 1.78 -13.21 -25.86
C VAL A 147 0.46 -12.67 -26.35
N LEU A 148 -0.58 -12.90 -25.57
CA LEU A 148 -1.93 -12.43 -25.80
C LEU A 148 -2.22 -11.26 -24.88
N GLN A 149 -2.68 -10.15 -25.43
CA GLN A 149 -3.28 -9.03 -24.70
C GLN A 149 -4.75 -8.91 -25.05
N ILE A 150 -5.64 -9.08 -24.09
CA ILE A 150 -7.04 -8.72 -24.23
C ILE A 150 -7.16 -7.21 -24.07
N GLY A 151 -7.90 -6.56 -24.95
CA GLY A 151 -8.05 -5.10 -24.97
C GLY A 151 -8.82 -4.55 -23.78
N ASP A 152 -9.04 -3.23 -23.79
CA ASP A 152 -9.78 -2.56 -22.73
C ASP A 152 -11.22 -3.08 -22.61
N MET A 153 -11.53 -3.59 -21.42
CA MET A 153 -12.83 -4.15 -21.07
C MET A 153 -13.73 -3.15 -20.32
N SER A 154 -13.27 -1.91 -20.12
CA SER A 154 -13.97 -0.93 -19.27
C SER A 154 -15.40 -0.67 -19.75
N GLU A 155 -15.62 -0.44 -21.05
CA GLU A 155 -16.97 -0.25 -21.61
C GLU A 155 -17.82 -1.51 -21.47
N PHE A 156 -17.21 -2.69 -21.64
CA PHE A 156 -17.89 -3.96 -21.52
C PHE A 156 -18.30 -4.24 -20.06
N ILE A 157 -17.41 -3.95 -19.11
CA ILE A 157 -17.69 -4.08 -17.67
C ILE A 157 -18.83 -3.12 -17.25
N VAL A 158 -18.82 -1.89 -17.75
CA VAL A 158 -19.91 -0.92 -17.48
C VAL A 158 -21.23 -1.39 -18.06
N SER A 159 -21.23 -2.03 -19.23
CA SER A 159 -22.45 -2.44 -19.94
C SER A 159 -23.04 -3.77 -19.42
N TYR A 160 -22.20 -4.72 -19.02
CA TYR A 160 -22.62 -6.09 -18.72
C TYR A 160 -22.23 -6.57 -17.31
N GLY A 161 -21.49 -5.79 -16.56
CA GLY A 161 -21.01 -6.13 -15.22
C GLY A 161 -19.71 -6.96 -15.23
N ILE A 162 -19.04 -6.95 -14.09
CA ILE A 162 -17.73 -7.59 -13.92
C ILE A 162 -17.81 -9.13 -14.00
N GLU A 163 -18.91 -9.71 -13.52
CA GLU A 163 -19.11 -11.17 -13.54
C GLU A 163 -19.19 -11.73 -14.95
N VAL A 164 -19.98 -11.07 -15.82
CA VAL A 164 -20.11 -11.46 -17.22
C VAL A 164 -18.77 -11.31 -17.93
N SER A 165 -18.05 -10.21 -17.66
CA SER A 165 -16.74 -9.93 -18.23
C SER A 165 -15.72 -11.00 -17.84
N ASN A 166 -15.67 -11.35 -16.56
CA ASN A 166 -14.80 -12.42 -16.06
C ASN A 166 -15.17 -13.78 -16.66
N GLY A 167 -16.45 -14.11 -16.75
CA GLY A 167 -16.94 -15.35 -17.38
C GLY A 167 -16.53 -15.49 -18.84
N VAL A 168 -16.55 -14.39 -19.61
CA VAL A 168 -16.12 -14.36 -21.01
C VAL A 168 -14.60 -14.60 -21.11
N ILE A 169 -13.80 -13.90 -20.28
CA ILE A 169 -12.34 -14.09 -20.23
C ILE A 169 -12.00 -15.54 -19.92
N THR A 170 -12.65 -16.11 -18.91
CA THR A 170 -12.41 -17.51 -18.53
C THR A 170 -12.71 -18.48 -19.67
N GLN A 171 -13.88 -18.34 -20.33
CA GLN A 171 -14.21 -19.23 -21.45
C GLN A 171 -13.21 -19.14 -22.60
N VAL A 172 -12.68 -17.94 -22.87
CA VAL A 172 -11.64 -17.75 -23.88
C VAL A 172 -10.34 -18.45 -23.47
N ILE A 173 -9.91 -18.31 -22.23
CA ILE A 173 -8.69 -18.94 -21.73
C ILE A 173 -8.84 -20.46 -21.66
N GLU A 174 -10.01 -20.99 -21.28
CA GLU A 174 -10.30 -22.43 -21.36
C GLU A 174 -10.26 -22.96 -22.79
N ARG A 175 -10.78 -22.19 -23.74
CA ARG A 175 -10.76 -22.53 -25.16
C ARG A 175 -9.34 -22.65 -25.68
N ILE A 176 -8.45 -21.73 -25.26
CA ILE A 176 -7.02 -21.81 -25.57
C ILE A 176 -6.41 -23.07 -24.94
N GLY A 177 -6.64 -23.32 -23.65
CA GLY A 177 -6.08 -24.46 -22.93
C GLY A 177 -6.61 -25.83 -23.39
N ALA A 178 -7.80 -25.87 -23.97
CA ALA A 178 -8.39 -27.11 -24.49
C ALA A 178 -7.91 -27.50 -25.90
N ASP A 179 -7.22 -26.62 -26.61
CA ASP A 179 -6.67 -26.95 -27.93
C ASP A 179 -5.49 -27.92 -27.76
N VAL A 180 -5.58 -29.10 -28.38
CA VAL A 180 -4.63 -30.23 -28.26
C VAL A 180 -3.19 -29.78 -28.58
N ARG A 181 -3.03 -28.75 -29.42
CA ARG A 181 -1.70 -28.22 -29.79
C ARG A 181 -0.99 -27.56 -28.63
N PHE A 182 -1.73 -27.14 -27.58
CA PHE A 182 -1.19 -26.49 -26.39
C PHE A 182 -0.95 -27.45 -25.21
N THR A 183 -1.27 -28.75 -25.36
CA THR A 183 -1.15 -29.73 -24.27
C THR A 183 0.23 -30.42 -24.18
N GLU A 184 1.04 -30.36 -25.21
CA GLU A 184 2.39 -30.97 -25.20
C GLU A 184 3.49 -29.90 -25.19
N GLY A 185 4.08 -29.64 -24.02
CA GLY A 185 5.24 -28.77 -23.85
C GLY A 185 4.94 -27.26 -23.94
N ALA A 186 3.69 -26.85 -23.75
CA ALA A 186 3.27 -25.47 -23.71
C ALA A 186 2.63 -25.14 -22.36
N HIS A 187 3.10 -24.09 -21.73
CA HIS A 187 2.57 -23.62 -20.45
C HIS A 187 2.02 -22.19 -20.60
N LEU A 188 0.80 -21.97 -20.11
CA LEU A 188 0.11 -20.68 -20.16
C LEU A 188 0.18 -20.01 -18.80
N TYR A 189 0.62 -18.75 -18.80
CA TYR A 189 0.75 -17.91 -17.60
C TYR A 189 -0.03 -16.62 -17.76
N ARG A 190 -0.58 -16.10 -16.66
CA ARG A 190 -1.04 -14.71 -16.60
C ARG A 190 0.12 -13.81 -16.18
N SER A 191 0.38 -12.79 -16.98
CA SER A 191 1.39 -11.76 -16.67
C SER A 191 0.74 -10.55 -15.99
N TYR A 192 0.66 -9.39 -16.65
CA TYR A 192 0.12 -8.16 -16.08
C TYR A 192 -1.29 -7.84 -16.62
N GLY A 193 -2.21 -7.48 -15.74
CA GLY A 193 -3.58 -7.12 -16.15
C GLY A 193 -4.27 -8.26 -16.90
N LEU A 194 -4.68 -8.02 -18.16
CA LEU A 194 -5.31 -9.00 -19.05
C LEU A 194 -4.32 -9.53 -20.11
N GLN A 195 -3.07 -9.67 -19.75
CA GLN A 195 -2.03 -10.25 -20.58
C GLN A 195 -1.76 -11.69 -20.18
N TYR A 196 -1.65 -12.57 -21.20
CA TYR A 196 -1.37 -13.99 -21.05
C TYR A 196 -0.16 -14.36 -21.89
N VAL A 197 0.73 -15.17 -21.34
CA VAL A 197 1.97 -15.59 -21.97
C VAL A 197 2.00 -17.11 -22.11
N LEU A 198 2.04 -17.59 -23.34
CA LEU A 198 2.29 -18.99 -23.64
C LEU A 198 3.79 -19.18 -23.83
N VAL A 199 4.37 -20.01 -22.98
CA VAL A 199 5.79 -20.41 -23.03
C VAL A 199 5.91 -21.77 -23.69
N LEU A 200 6.76 -21.87 -24.69
CA LEU A 200 7.01 -23.08 -25.48
C LEU A 200 8.49 -23.42 -25.41
N ASP A 201 8.81 -24.71 -25.48
CA ASP A 201 10.17 -25.14 -25.72
C ASP A 201 10.65 -24.62 -27.07
N ARG A 202 11.91 -24.18 -27.12
CA ARG A 202 12.47 -23.64 -28.34
C ARG A 202 12.49 -24.66 -29.44
N ASP A 203 11.93 -24.31 -30.58
CA ASP A 203 11.97 -25.08 -31.82
C ASP A 203 12.11 -24.12 -33.02
N ASP A 204 13.26 -24.18 -33.67
CA ASP A 204 13.57 -23.30 -34.81
C ASP A 204 12.72 -23.60 -36.06
N GLY A 205 12.13 -24.78 -36.14
CA GLY A 205 11.17 -25.16 -37.18
C GLY A 205 9.75 -24.74 -36.95
N ARG A 206 9.41 -24.24 -35.73
CA ARG A 206 8.03 -23.89 -35.36
C ARG A 206 7.57 -22.64 -36.05
N ASP A 207 6.41 -22.67 -36.67
CA ASP A 207 5.71 -21.51 -37.21
C ASP A 207 4.97 -20.74 -36.08
N LEU A 208 5.71 -19.88 -35.38
CA LEU A 208 5.13 -19.05 -34.32
C LEU A 208 4.04 -18.10 -34.83
N GLN A 209 4.10 -17.69 -36.11
CA GLN A 209 3.09 -16.86 -36.72
C GLN A 209 1.79 -17.62 -36.91
N GLY A 210 1.86 -18.85 -37.32
CA GLY A 210 0.68 -19.74 -37.40
C GLY A 210 0.05 -19.92 -36.02
N TRP A 211 0.85 -20.12 -34.99
CA TRP A 211 0.38 -20.23 -33.60
C TRP A 211 -0.30 -18.94 -33.13
N ALA A 212 0.27 -17.78 -33.42
CA ALA A 212 -0.33 -16.49 -33.05
C ALA A 212 -1.69 -16.27 -33.77
N ASN A 213 -1.79 -16.63 -35.06
CA ASN A 213 -3.03 -16.55 -35.82
C ASN A 213 -4.11 -17.49 -35.24
N ASP A 214 -3.73 -18.69 -34.84
CA ASP A 214 -4.66 -19.64 -34.23
C ASP A 214 -5.17 -19.16 -32.87
N ILE A 215 -4.28 -18.66 -32.01
CA ILE A 215 -4.68 -18.06 -30.72
C ILE A 215 -5.62 -16.87 -30.97
N LEU A 216 -5.28 -15.99 -31.90
CA LEU A 216 -6.14 -14.85 -32.20
C LEU A 216 -7.53 -15.31 -32.66
N ARG A 217 -7.60 -16.33 -33.52
CA ARG A 217 -8.88 -16.91 -33.94
C ARG A 217 -9.68 -17.44 -32.76
N LEU A 218 -9.06 -18.22 -31.85
CA LEU A 218 -9.71 -18.76 -30.65
C LEU A 218 -10.23 -17.66 -29.71
N VAL A 219 -9.52 -16.56 -29.59
CA VAL A 219 -9.91 -15.43 -28.75
C VAL A 219 -11.05 -14.62 -29.37
N THR A 220 -11.05 -14.47 -30.70
CA THR A 220 -12.04 -13.69 -31.43
C THR A 220 -13.28 -14.49 -31.84
N GLU A 221 -13.30 -15.80 -31.62
CA GLU A 221 -14.54 -16.58 -31.73
C GLU A 221 -15.56 -16.06 -30.69
N PRO A 222 -16.80 -15.78 -31.12
CA PRO A 222 -17.83 -15.28 -30.22
C PRO A 222 -18.03 -16.16 -28.99
N VAL A 223 -18.17 -15.53 -27.83
CA VAL A 223 -18.61 -16.18 -26.59
C VAL A 223 -20.05 -15.81 -26.35
N ARG A 224 -20.92 -16.81 -26.21
CA ARG A 224 -22.37 -16.59 -26.02
C ARG A 224 -22.66 -16.34 -24.54
N VAL A 225 -23.20 -15.15 -24.26
CA VAL A 225 -23.66 -14.77 -22.92
C VAL A 225 -25.16 -14.46 -23.00
N GLY A 226 -25.95 -15.39 -22.53
CA GLY A 226 -27.41 -15.30 -22.67
C GLY A 226 -27.86 -15.26 -24.15
N SER A 227 -28.37 -14.12 -24.60
CA SER A 227 -28.80 -13.89 -26.00
C SER A 227 -27.78 -13.09 -26.84
N ILE A 228 -26.63 -12.74 -26.28
CA ILE A 228 -25.65 -11.86 -26.92
C ILE A 228 -24.37 -12.65 -27.22
N ASP A 229 -23.84 -12.46 -28.43
CA ASP A 229 -22.53 -12.97 -28.83
C ASP A 229 -21.48 -11.90 -28.61
N VAL A 230 -20.53 -12.19 -27.72
CA VAL A 230 -19.43 -11.26 -27.30
C VAL A 230 -18.14 -11.65 -27.99
N VAL A 231 -17.50 -10.71 -28.65
CA VAL A 231 -16.18 -10.86 -29.26
C VAL A 231 -15.19 -9.99 -28.48
N LEU A 232 -14.11 -10.58 -27.96
CA LEU A 232 -13.09 -9.84 -27.24
C LEU A 232 -12.10 -9.18 -28.20
N PRO A 233 -11.80 -7.89 -28.04
CA PRO A 233 -10.67 -7.27 -28.76
C PRO A 233 -9.38 -7.89 -28.21
N ALA A 234 -8.51 -8.35 -29.11
CA ALA A 234 -7.27 -8.98 -28.72
C ALA A 234 -6.10 -8.62 -29.64
N THR A 235 -4.91 -8.57 -29.06
CA THR A 235 -3.65 -8.43 -29.75
C THR A 235 -2.74 -9.59 -29.39
N VAL A 236 -2.12 -10.21 -30.37
CA VAL A 236 -1.17 -11.32 -30.16
C VAL A 236 0.18 -10.93 -30.72
N ALA A 237 1.23 -11.13 -29.94
CA ALA A 237 2.62 -10.95 -30.35
C ALA A 237 3.41 -12.27 -30.13
N VAL A 238 4.49 -12.44 -30.90
CA VAL A 238 5.39 -13.59 -30.74
C VAL A 238 6.81 -13.12 -30.47
N ALA A 239 7.54 -13.86 -29.65
CA ALA A 239 8.94 -13.60 -29.37
C ALA A 239 9.73 -14.93 -29.34
N ARG A 240 10.97 -14.89 -29.80
CA ARG A 240 11.85 -16.06 -29.79
C ARG A 240 13.16 -15.70 -29.11
N TYR A 241 13.45 -16.40 -28.02
CA TYR A 241 14.70 -16.25 -27.29
C TYR A 241 15.58 -17.49 -27.52
N PRO A 242 16.68 -17.36 -28.24
CA PRO A 242 17.63 -18.48 -28.46
C PRO A 242 18.14 -19.05 -27.13
N ARG A 243 18.24 -18.18 -26.13
CA ARG A 243 18.72 -18.48 -24.78
C ARG A 243 18.15 -17.42 -23.85
N ILE A 244 17.70 -17.80 -22.67
CA ILE A 244 17.32 -16.85 -21.60
C ILE A 244 18.60 -16.41 -20.88
N ALA A 245 19.21 -15.31 -21.34
CA ALA A 245 20.48 -14.81 -20.79
C ALA A 245 20.30 -13.71 -19.74
N VAL A 246 19.15 -13.06 -19.75
CA VAL A 246 18.81 -11.94 -18.86
C VAL A 246 17.96 -12.39 -17.66
N ARG A 247 17.73 -11.51 -16.68
CA ARG A 247 16.86 -11.82 -15.54
C ARG A 247 15.44 -12.12 -16.01
N PRO A 248 14.71 -13.05 -15.35
CA PRO A 248 13.32 -13.38 -15.68
C PRO A 248 12.39 -12.17 -15.83
N THR A 249 12.44 -11.24 -14.88
CA THR A 249 11.65 -10.01 -14.90
C THR A 249 11.90 -9.15 -16.13
N MET A 250 13.13 -9.12 -16.66
CA MET A 250 13.43 -8.38 -17.88
C MET A 250 12.83 -9.06 -19.14
N VAL A 251 12.69 -10.38 -19.12
CA VAL A 251 11.99 -11.09 -20.20
C VAL A 251 10.50 -10.79 -20.14
N THR A 252 9.89 -10.85 -18.96
CA THR A 252 8.46 -10.54 -18.79
C THR A 252 8.13 -9.09 -19.13
N ASP A 253 9.00 -8.16 -18.78
CA ASP A 253 8.84 -6.73 -19.13
C ASP A 253 8.99 -6.51 -20.65
N ASP A 254 9.96 -7.17 -21.30
CA ASP A 254 10.09 -7.11 -22.77
C ASP A 254 8.86 -7.68 -23.48
N LEU A 255 8.33 -8.80 -23.01
CA LEU A 255 7.10 -9.41 -23.54
C LEU A 255 5.90 -8.47 -23.35
N PHE A 256 5.79 -7.80 -22.20
CA PHE A 256 4.74 -6.83 -21.94
C PHE A 256 4.82 -5.63 -22.90
N CYS A 257 5.98 -5.02 -23.03
CA CYS A 257 6.19 -3.87 -23.91
C CYS A 257 5.86 -4.19 -25.36
N ARG A 258 6.28 -5.36 -25.87
CA ARG A 258 6.04 -5.78 -27.26
C ARG A 258 4.56 -5.83 -27.61
N VAL A 259 3.74 -6.38 -26.75
CA VAL A 259 2.29 -6.49 -27.01
C VAL A 259 1.59 -5.15 -26.90
N VAL A 260 1.96 -4.32 -25.92
CA VAL A 260 1.41 -2.96 -25.77
C VAL A 260 1.77 -2.08 -26.98
N ASP A 261 2.95 -2.22 -27.53
CA ASP A 261 3.39 -1.49 -28.71
C ASP A 261 2.58 -1.88 -29.96
N VAL A 262 2.28 -3.15 -30.13
CA VAL A 262 1.41 -3.64 -31.22
C VAL A 262 -0.03 -3.12 -31.03
N ALA A 263 -0.55 -3.15 -29.82
CA ALA A 263 -1.90 -2.66 -29.53
C ALA A 263 -2.04 -1.16 -29.81
N LYS A 264 -1.03 -0.34 -29.43
CA LYS A 264 -1.03 1.12 -29.66
C LYS A 264 -0.85 1.52 -31.13
N SER A 265 -0.08 0.76 -31.91
CA SER A 265 0.10 1.03 -33.33
C SER A 265 -1.18 0.75 -34.16
N SER A 266 -2.18 0.13 -33.56
CA SER A 266 -3.45 -0.22 -34.20
C SER A 266 -4.56 0.83 -34.06
N THR A 267 -4.33 1.93 -33.31
CA THR A 267 -5.34 2.96 -33.00
C THR A 267 -5.45 4.07 -34.05
N GLN A 268 -5.02 3.89 -35.31
CA GLN A 268 -5.38 4.81 -36.40
C GLN A 268 -6.77 4.49 -36.93
N ALA A 269 -7.69 5.39 -36.56
CA ALA A 269 -9.06 5.61 -37.02
C ALA A 269 -10.00 4.40 -37.20
N PRO A 270 -11.11 4.33 -36.46
CA PRO A 270 -12.21 3.44 -36.79
C PRO A 270 -13.18 4.15 -37.75
N GLU A 271 -13.23 3.68 -38.98
CA GLU A 271 -14.50 3.68 -39.70
C GLU A 271 -15.38 2.58 -39.11
N GLN A 272 -16.64 2.92 -38.86
CA GLN A 272 -17.71 2.19 -38.23
C GLN A 272 -17.64 0.64 -38.35
N GLY A 273 -17.60 -0.05 -37.21
CA GLY A 273 -17.97 -1.45 -37.09
C GLY A 273 -16.82 -2.41 -36.78
N ILE A 274 -16.86 -2.99 -35.57
CA ILE A 274 -16.08 -4.12 -35.03
C ILE A 274 -14.60 -3.81 -34.78
N PRO A 275 -14.08 -3.95 -33.56
CA PRO A 275 -12.67 -3.76 -33.24
C PRO A 275 -11.82 -4.78 -34.00
N SER A 276 -10.89 -4.30 -34.82
CA SER A 276 -10.00 -5.15 -35.63
C SER A 276 -8.97 -5.85 -34.77
N SER A 277 -9.06 -7.15 -34.67
CA SER A 277 -8.03 -8.03 -34.09
C SER A 277 -6.88 -8.22 -35.10
N ARG A 278 -5.64 -8.12 -34.65
CA ARG A 278 -4.45 -8.27 -35.51
C ARG A 278 -3.36 -9.10 -34.85
N VAL A 279 -2.65 -9.85 -35.72
CA VAL A 279 -1.42 -10.54 -35.37
C VAL A 279 -0.22 -9.75 -35.90
N ALA A 280 0.76 -9.50 -35.05
CA ALA A 280 2.02 -8.92 -35.47
C ALA A 280 3.18 -9.86 -35.15
N THR A 281 3.96 -10.16 -36.18
CA THR A 281 5.19 -10.96 -36.08
C THR A 281 6.37 -10.05 -35.84
N PHE A 282 7.06 -10.27 -34.74
CA PHE A 282 8.40 -9.74 -34.57
C PHE A 282 9.44 -10.86 -34.76
N GLN A 283 9.97 -10.99 -35.96
CA GLN A 283 11.30 -11.56 -36.10
C GLN A 283 12.28 -10.55 -35.51
N ALA A 284 13.26 -11.03 -34.74
CA ALA A 284 14.39 -10.24 -34.24
C ALA A 284 15.27 -9.74 -35.41
N LYS A 285 14.71 -8.95 -36.28
CA LYS A 285 15.44 -7.97 -37.07
C LYS A 285 15.41 -6.68 -36.27
N ALA A 286 16.58 -6.09 -36.05
CA ALA A 286 16.75 -4.76 -35.51
C ALA A 286 15.89 -3.73 -36.26
N ALA A 287 14.59 -3.77 -36.02
CA ALA A 287 13.72 -2.66 -36.31
C ALA A 287 13.92 -1.70 -35.15
N HIS A 288 14.53 -0.56 -35.42
CA HIS A 288 14.66 0.54 -34.47
C HIS A 288 13.26 0.84 -33.94
N SER A 289 12.98 0.49 -32.70
CA SER A 289 11.70 0.85 -32.05
C SER A 289 11.81 2.31 -31.61
N THR A 290 11.66 3.21 -32.57
CA THR A 290 11.54 4.63 -32.31
C THR A 290 10.09 4.97 -32.01
N ASP A 291 9.88 5.91 -31.11
CA ASP A 291 8.57 6.47 -30.85
C ASP A 291 8.11 7.32 -32.06
N ALA A 292 6.88 7.10 -32.52
CA ALA A 292 6.38 7.72 -33.74
C ALA A 292 6.18 9.24 -33.61
N LEU A 293 5.94 9.73 -32.39
CA LEU A 293 5.69 11.14 -32.09
C LEU A 293 7.01 11.94 -31.99
N THR A 294 7.93 11.42 -31.17
CA THR A 294 9.17 12.11 -30.84
C THR A 294 10.36 11.68 -31.68
N GLY A 295 10.25 10.55 -32.39
CA GLY A 295 11.34 9.97 -33.16
C GLY A 295 12.48 9.39 -32.32
N LEU A 296 12.36 9.39 -30.99
CA LEU A 296 13.35 8.90 -30.05
C LEU A 296 13.26 7.39 -29.84
N SER A 297 14.35 6.78 -29.39
CA SER A 297 14.38 5.36 -29.04
C SER A 297 13.47 5.05 -27.83
N ARG A 298 12.79 3.89 -27.86
CA ARG A 298 12.08 3.35 -26.72
C ARG A 298 13.03 2.64 -25.75
N VAL A 299 12.55 2.36 -24.54
CA VAL A 299 13.34 1.89 -23.38
C VAL A 299 14.41 0.84 -23.73
N ASN A 300 14.03 -0.26 -24.38
CA ASN A 300 14.97 -1.36 -24.64
C ASN A 300 16.04 -1.02 -25.67
N ASP A 301 15.67 -0.29 -26.74
CA ASP A 301 16.62 0.18 -27.73
C ASP A 301 17.51 1.30 -27.18
N PHE A 302 16.94 2.15 -26.33
CA PHE A 302 17.71 3.17 -25.62
C PHE A 302 18.81 2.56 -24.76
N LEU A 303 18.52 1.57 -23.90
CA LEU A 303 19.53 0.96 -23.04
C LEU A 303 20.67 0.31 -23.85
N ARG A 304 20.33 -0.39 -24.93
CA ARG A 304 21.34 -0.99 -25.82
C ARG A 304 22.24 0.09 -26.43
N ARG A 305 21.64 1.13 -27.01
CA ARG A 305 22.38 2.22 -27.66
C ARG A 305 23.14 3.08 -26.66
N ALA A 306 22.59 3.29 -25.46
CA ALA A 306 23.27 3.99 -24.38
C ALA A 306 24.53 3.24 -23.92
N ASN A 307 24.48 1.90 -23.86
CA ASN A 307 25.64 1.07 -23.57
C ASN A 307 26.68 1.12 -24.69
N ASP A 308 26.25 1.02 -25.97
CA ASP A 308 27.15 1.15 -27.12
C ASP A 308 27.83 2.55 -27.11
N TYR A 309 27.07 3.60 -26.80
CA TYR A 309 27.61 4.95 -26.67
C TYR A 309 28.58 5.04 -25.49
N ALA A 310 28.28 4.42 -24.34
CA ALA A 310 29.13 4.39 -23.16
C ALA A 310 30.46 3.66 -23.42
N MET A 311 30.44 2.54 -24.14
CA MET A 311 31.67 1.82 -24.51
C MET A 311 32.59 2.65 -25.39
N ASN A 312 32.04 3.38 -26.36
CA ASN A 312 32.82 4.22 -27.26
C ASN A 312 33.44 5.46 -26.63
N HIS A 313 33.01 5.80 -25.41
CA HIS A 313 33.45 7.01 -24.68
C HIS A 313 33.79 6.66 -23.21
N SER A 314 34.40 5.56 -22.94
CA SER A 314 34.66 5.02 -21.61
C SER A 314 35.50 5.92 -20.67
N ASN A 315 36.20 6.91 -21.18
CA ASN A 315 37.04 7.81 -20.42
C ASN A 315 36.30 9.00 -19.80
N ASP A 316 35.11 9.34 -20.31
CA ASP A 316 34.35 10.50 -19.88
C ASP A 316 33.37 10.13 -18.75
N GLN A 317 33.23 11.00 -17.75
CA GLN A 317 32.17 10.81 -16.75
C GLN A 317 30.84 11.22 -17.36
N ARG A 318 29.83 10.38 -17.18
CA ARG A 318 28.51 10.56 -17.77
C ARG A 318 27.42 10.53 -16.71
N CYS A 319 26.24 10.90 -17.11
CA CYS A 319 25.04 10.80 -16.27
C CYS A 319 23.86 10.32 -17.07
N MET A 320 22.92 9.75 -16.33
CA MET A 320 21.54 9.58 -16.76
C MET A 320 20.74 10.80 -16.31
N VAL A 321 19.97 11.39 -17.21
CA VAL A 321 19.06 12.50 -16.91
C VAL A 321 17.65 12.07 -17.24
N SER A 322 16.81 11.98 -16.23
CA SER A 322 15.38 11.77 -16.38
C SER A 322 14.68 13.12 -16.44
N ILE A 323 13.81 13.29 -17.44
CA ILE A 323 13.14 14.57 -17.75
C ILE A 323 11.64 14.34 -17.73
N ASP A 324 10.89 15.27 -17.13
CA ASP A 324 9.45 15.32 -17.13
C ASP A 324 9.01 16.77 -17.39
N LEU A 325 7.98 16.97 -18.21
CA LEU A 325 7.55 18.32 -18.59
C LEU A 325 6.60 18.97 -17.59
N GLY A 326 6.13 18.20 -16.60
CA GLY A 326 5.20 18.67 -15.57
C GLY A 326 3.80 18.99 -16.10
N HIS A 327 2.78 18.50 -15.41
CA HIS A 327 1.38 18.85 -15.65
C HIS A 327 0.85 18.68 -17.09
N MET A 328 1.43 17.80 -17.92
CA MET A 328 1.02 17.59 -19.32
C MET A 328 -0.46 17.24 -19.47
N ARG A 329 -1.06 16.59 -18.48
CA ARG A 329 -2.51 16.35 -18.49
C ARG A 329 -3.30 17.66 -18.47
N ILE A 330 -2.93 18.60 -17.59
CA ILE A 330 -3.56 19.92 -17.49
C ILE A 330 -3.31 20.72 -18.78
N PHE A 331 -2.09 20.63 -19.33
CA PHE A 331 -1.77 21.24 -20.61
C PHE A 331 -2.69 20.73 -21.73
N ASN A 332 -2.88 19.41 -21.83
CA ASN A 332 -3.78 18.80 -22.79
C ASN A 332 -5.26 19.18 -22.58
N ASP A 333 -5.68 19.34 -21.34
CA ASP A 333 -7.05 19.77 -21.00
C ASP A 333 -7.30 21.24 -21.41
N TRP A 334 -6.29 22.10 -21.34
CA TRP A 334 -6.39 23.52 -21.70
C TRP A 334 -6.20 23.82 -23.18
N TYR A 335 -5.18 23.22 -23.80
CA TYR A 335 -4.75 23.53 -25.17
C TYR A 335 -5.14 22.45 -26.18
N GLY A 336 -5.57 21.30 -25.72
CA GLY A 336 -5.93 20.16 -26.55
C GLY A 336 -4.76 19.21 -26.80
N LYS A 337 -5.09 17.93 -27.00
CA LYS A 337 -4.12 16.83 -27.20
C LYS A 337 -3.16 17.11 -28.39
N ARG A 338 -3.64 17.77 -29.44
CA ARG A 338 -2.81 18.07 -30.63
C ARG A 338 -1.64 19.01 -30.31
N GLU A 339 -1.88 20.01 -29.46
CA GLU A 339 -0.83 20.93 -29.02
C GLU A 339 0.14 20.24 -28.07
N GLY A 340 -0.35 19.39 -27.19
CA GLY A 340 0.52 18.56 -26.34
C GLY A 340 1.40 17.58 -27.14
N ASP A 341 0.84 16.96 -28.17
CA ASP A 341 1.60 16.09 -29.07
C ASP A 341 2.66 16.92 -29.88
N ALA A 342 2.35 18.16 -30.27
CA ALA A 342 3.31 19.06 -30.91
C ALA A 342 4.47 19.43 -29.96
N LEU A 343 4.15 19.80 -28.70
CA LEU A 343 5.15 20.09 -27.68
C LEU A 343 6.09 18.89 -27.43
N LEU A 344 5.55 17.68 -27.31
CA LEU A 344 6.36 16.46 -27.15
C LEU A 344 7.26 16.21 -28.37
N GLY A 345 6.76 16.50 -29.57
CA GLY A 345 7.52 16.39 -30.80
C GLY A 345 8.71 17.36 -30.82
N GLU A 346 8.50 18.64 -30.46
CA GLU A 346 9.56 19.67 -30.41
C GLU A 346 10.63 19.34 -29.34
N VAL A 347 10.24 18.83 -28.19
CA VAL A 347 11.19 18.32 -27.19
C VAL A 347 11.96 17.15 -27.77
N GLY A 348 11.29 16.24 -28.49
CA GLY A 348 11.94 15.14 -29.21
C GLY A 348 12.99 15.65 -30.22
N ASP A 349 12.71 16.74 -30.92
CA ASP A 349 13.65 17.36 -31.86
C ASP A 349 14.93 17.87 -31.18
N VAL A 350 14.78 18.54 -30.02
CA VAL A 350 15.93 18.98 -29.19
C VAL A 350 16.76 17.83 -28.72
N LEU A 351 16.11 16.74 -28.31
CA LEU A 351 16.82 15.55 -27.81
C LEU A 351 17.50 14.76 -28.94
N ARG A 352 16.92 14.68 -30.12
CA ARG A 352 17.57 14.13 -31.34
C ARG A 352 18.75 14.94 -31.78
N ASP A 353 18.69 16.27 -31.61
CA ASP A 353 19.80 17.18 -31.93
C ASP A 353 21.05 16.85 -31.06
N LEU A 354 20.88 16.44 -29.78
CA LEU A 354 21.98 15.96 -28.98
C LEU A 354 22.65 14.73 -29.57
N GLU A 355 21.87 13.78 -30.09
CA GLU A 355 22.39 12.59 -30.76
C GLU A 355 23.15 12.94 -32.07
N ALA A 356 22.57 13.80 -32.88
CA ALA A 356 23.16 14.23 -34.15
C ALA A 356 24.53 14.91 -33.98
N HIS A 357 24.73 15.60 -32.85
CA HIS A 357 26.00 16.24 -32.52
C HIS A 357 26.94 15.36 -31.67
N GLY A 358 26.57 14.12 -31.39
CA GLY A 358 27.38 13.19 -30.61
C GLY A 358 27.55 13.59 -29.11
N VAL A 359 26.70 14.50 -28.62
CA VAL A 359 26.78 15.01 -27.25
C VAL A 359 26.10 14.04 -26.25
N GLY A 360 25.08 13.31 -26.68
CA GLY A 360 24.34 12.40 -25.83
C GLY A 360 23.44 11.47 -26.62
N PHE A 361 22.66 10.69 -25.91
CA PHE A 361 21.72 9.77 -26.47
C PHE A 361 20.41 9.81 -25.69
N ALA A 362 19.26 9.88 -26.36
CA ALA A 362 17.96 10.09 -25.71
C ALA A 362 16.95 8.99 -26.03
N GLY A 363 16.00 8.79 -25.13
CA GLY A 363 14.88 7.87 -25.27
C GLY A 363 13.58 8.45 -24.71
N HIS A 364 12.46 7.98 -25.23
CA HIS A 364 11.13 8.32 -24.77
C HIS A 364 10.55 7.16 -23.95
N TRP A 365 10.21 7.44 -22.69
CA TRP A 365 9.67 6.46 -21.73
C TRP A 365 8.14 6.36 -21.77
N GLY A 366 7.50 7.26 -22.49
CA GLY A 366 6.04 7.37 -22.65
C GLY A 366 5.47 8.58 -21.94
N GLN A 367 4.30 9.04 -22.37
CA GLN A 367 3.68 10.29 -21.93
C GLN A 367 4.63 11.48 -22.06
N ASP A 368 5.04 12.11 -20.98
CA ASP A 368 5.95 13.25 -20.87
C ASP A 368 7.32 12.91 -20.27
N ASP A 369 7.61 11.60 -20.13
CA ASP A 369 8.86 11.09 -19.56
C ASP A 369 9.94 10.86 -20.63
N PHE A 370 11.10 11.48 -20.48
CA PHE A 370 12.27 11.26 -21.33
C PHE A 370 13.48 10.85 -20.50
N MET A 371 14.38 10.10 -21.12
CA MET A 371 15.65 9.70 -20.52
C MET A 371 16.80 10.05 -21.44
N VAL A 372 17.86 10.65 -20.88
CA VAL A 372 19.04 11.09 -21.66
C VAL A 372 20.31 10.56 -21.00
N CYS A 373 21.18 9.93 -21.79
CA CYS A 373 22.55 9.64 -21.41
C CYS A 373 23.47 10.70 -22.03
N MET A 374 24.18 11.48 -21.22
CA MET A 374 25.04 12.58 -21.68
C MET A 374 26.25 12.77 -20.76
N PRO A 375 27.26 13.59 -21.15
CA PRO A 375 28.36 13.93 -20.26
C PRO A 375 27.89 14.55 -18.94
N PHE A 376 28.51 14.21 -17.83
CA PHE A 376 28.24 14.83 -16.54
C PHE A 376 28.90 16.21 -16.45
N ASP A 377 28.30 17.16 -17.14
CA ASP A 377 28.71 18.56 -17.16
C ASP A 377 27.51 19.46 -16.84
N LYS A 378 27.61 20.19 -15.73
CA LYS A 378 26.55 21.06 -15.24
C LYS A 378 26.09 22.08 -16.31
N LYS A 379 27.03 22.66 -17.08
CA LYS A 379 26.70 23.66 -18.10
C LYS A 379 25.88 23.05 -19.25
N GLN A 380 26.19 21.81 -19.63
CA GLN A 380 25.46 21.12 -20.68
C GLN A 380 24.07 20.70 -20.19
N ILE A 381 23.96 20.23 -18.94
CA ILE A 381 22.68 19.87 -18.32
C ILE A 381 21.78 21.10 -18.17
N ASP A 382 22.33 22.21 -17.63
CA ASP A 382 21.61 23.49 -17.52
C ASP A 382 21.20 24.02 -18.91
N GLY A 383 22.08 23.90 -19.91
CA GLY A 383 21.80 24.30 -21.29
C GLY A 383 20.65 23.49 -21.89
N LEU A 384 20.61 22.19 -21.66
CA LEU A 384 19.49 21.34 -22.10
C LEU A 384 18.19 21.74 -21.41
N TYR A 385 18.23 21.96 -20.10
CA TYR A 385 17.07 22.41 -19.33
C TYR A 385 16.49 23.71 -19.91
N TYR A 386 17.31 24.72 -20.14
CA TYR A 386 16.83 26.00 -20.66
C TYR A 386 16.33 25.91 -22.11
N ARG A 387 16.88 25.02 -22.94
CA ARG A 387 16.35 24.75 -24.29
C ARG A 387 14.94 24.18 -24.22
N ILE A 388 14.70 23.19 -23.35
CA ILE A 388 13.37 22.58 -23.15
C ILE A 388 12.42 23.61 -22.54
N LEU A 389 12.86 24.35 -21.51
CA LEU A 389 12.07 25.41 -20.89
C LEU A 389 11.62 26.47 -21.91
N ALA A 390 12.49 26.86 -22.86
CA ALA A 390 12.15 27.80 -23.87
C ALA A 390 11.03 27.30 -24.83
N ILE A 391 11.03 26.01 -25.14
CA ILE A 391 9.96 25.37 -25.92
C ILE A 391 8.65 25.38 -25.13
N VAL A 392 8.67 24.91 -23.91
CA VAL A 392 7.47 24.90 -23.05
C VAL A 392 6.90 26.31 -22.90
N SER A 393 7.77 27.30 -22.66
CA SER A 393 7.36 28.70 -22.50
C SER A 393 6.86 29.33 -23.80
N ALA A 394 7.23 28.80 -24.96
CA ALA A 394 6.72 29.28 -26.25
C ALA A 394 5.29 28.80 -26.55
N HIS A 395 4.91 27.66 -26.00
CA HIS A 395 3.54 27.12 -26.11
C HIS A 395 2.57 27.70 -25.06
N ASP A 396 3.10 28.22 -23.94
CA ASP A 396 2.29 28.75 -22.86
C ASP A 396 2.96 29.97 -22.22
N ASP A 397 2.33 31.15 -22.35
CA ASP A 397 2.73 32.35 -21.62
C ASP A 397 2.38 32.30 -20.12
N ALA A 398 1.65 31.27 -19.67
CA ALA A 398 1.25 31.12 -18.25
C ALA A 398 2.33 30.39 -17.44
N ILE A 399 2.59 30.93 -16.27
CA ILE A 399 3.52 30.37 -15.28
C ILE A 399 2.94 29.07 -14.71
N GLY A 400 3.58 27.91 -14.94
CA GLY A 400 3.12 26.67 -14.31
C GLY A 400 3.64 25.38 -14.94
N PHE A 401 3.91 25.39 -16.23
CA PHE A 401 4.44 24.22 -16.93
C PHE A 401 5.97 24.29 -16.97
N LEU A 402 6.61 23.73 -15.94
CA LEU A 402 8.07 23.77 -15.81
C LEU A 402 8.64 22.36 -15.95
N PRO A 403 9.62 22.15 -16.85
CA PRO A 403 10.32 20.89 -16.91
C PRO A 403 11.04 20.61 -15.58
N ALA A 404 11.21 19.34 -15.26
CA ALA A 404 11.97 18.88 -14.11
C ALA A 404 13.02 17.86 -14.57
N PHE A 405 14.21 17.92 -13.99
CA PHE A 405 15.32 17.05 -14.32
C PHE A 405 15.83 16.31 -13.08
N GLY A 406 15.99 15.00 -13.18
CA GLY A 406 16.69 14.17 -12.20
C GLY A 406 17.96 13.62 -12.81
N VAL A 407 19.10 13.87 -12.17
CA VAL A 407 20.44 13.56 -12.69
C VAL A 407 21.11 12.48 -11.83
N PHE A 408 21.51 11.36 -12.44
CA PHE A 408 22.30 10.32 -11.80
C PHE A 408 23.68 10.20 -12.48
N PRO A 409 24.78 10.46 -11.76
CA PRO A 409 26.14 10.26 -12.27
C PRO A 409 26.43 8.77 -12.43
N LEU A 410 26.85 8.36 -13.62
CA LEU A 410 27.22 6.98 -13.93
C LEU A 410 28.66 6.68 -13.47
N GLU A 411 28.91 5.45 -13.06
CA GLU A 411 30.27 4.97 -12.80
C GLU A 411 31.02 4.79 -14.13
N ARG A 412 32.30 5.15 -14.15
CA ARG A 412 33.14 5.01 -15.36
C ARG A 412 33.30 3.56 -15.74
N GLY A 413 32.99 3.23 -16.98
CA GLY A 413 33.15 1.88 -17.53
C GLY A 413 32.14 0.84 -17.05
N ALA A 414 31.12 1.25 -16.28
CA ALA A 414 30.03 0.37 -15.89
C ALA A 414 28.97 0.29 -17.00
N ASP A 415 28.34 -0.87 -17.12
CA ASP A 415 27.18 -1.07 -17.99
C ASP A 415 25.98 -0.32 -17.45
N ILE A 416 25.28 0.38 -18.32
CA ILE A 416 24.06 1.14 -18.00
C ILE A 416 22.89 0.15 -17.86
N SER A 417 22.19 0.24 -16.75
CA SER A 417 21.05 -0.62 -16.40
C SER A 417 19.76 0.18 -16.17
N LEU A 418 18.62 -0.52 -16.11
CA LEU A 418 17.35 0.11 -15.68
C LEU A 418 17.45 0.70 -14.29
N ALA A 419 18.21 0.06 -13.37
CA ALA A 419 18.42 0.60 -12.03
C ALA A 419 19.09 1.98 -12.02
N ASP A 420 19.92 2.29 -13.01
CA ASP A 420 20.53 3.63 -13.13
C ASP A 420 19.51 4.66 -13.66
N CYS A 421 18.60 4.23 -14.52
CA CYS A 421 17.46 5.05 -14.92
C CYS A 421 16.52 5.31 -13.74
N ASP A 422 16.26 4.31 -12.88
CA ASP A 422 15.42 4.46 -11.69
C ASP A 422 16.04 5.43 -10.67
N LYS A 423 17.37 5.44 -10.52
CA LYS A 423 18.07 6.42 -9.68
C LYS A 423 17.91 7.85 -10.22
N ALA A 424 17.97 8.03 -11.55
CA ALA A 424 17.69 9.33 -12.17
C ALA A 424 16.22 9.75 -11.97
N LYS A 425 15.27 8.81 -12.08
CA LYS A 425 13.84 9.06 -11.78
C LYS A 425 13.59 9.40 -10.33
N PHE A 426 14.32 8.79 -9.40
CA PHE A 426 14.24 9.13 -7.98
C PHE A 426 14.61 10.61 -7.75
N ALA A 427 15.71 11.07 -8.32
CA ALA A 427 16.11 12.48 -8.27
C ALA A 427 15.07 13.40 -8.95
N LEU A 428 14.48 12.96 -10.07
CA LEU A 428 13.39 13.68 -10.75
C LEU A 428 12.17 13.86 -9.85
N GLY A 429 11.81 12.83 -9.06
CA GLY A 429 10.70 12.91 -8.10
C GLY A 429 10.85 14.11 -7.15
N LYS A 430 12.07 14.36 -6.66
CA LYS A 430 12.37 15.52 -5.82
C LYS A 430 12.26 16.84 -6.63
N ALA A 431 12.79 16.88 -7.84
CA ALA A 431 12.72 18.05 -8.69
C ALA A 431 11.28 18.49 -9.01
N LYS A 432 10.33 17.55 -9.11
CA LYS A 432 8.91 17.84 -9.35
C LYS A 432 8.25 18.63 -8.21
N HIS A 433 8.69 18.44 -6.99
CA HIS A 433 8.14 19.10 -5.80
C HIS A 433 8.85 20.41 -5.44
N GLU A 434 10.03 20.67 -6.01
CA GLU A 434 10.83 21.87 -5.75
C GLU A 434 10.61 22.90 -6.86
N LEU A 435 9.97 24.05 -6.52
CA LEU A 435 9.74 25.11 -7.49
C LEU A 435 11.00 25.92 -7.84
N LYS A 436 11.96 25.98 -6.91
CA LYS A 436 13.19 26.81 -7.07
C LYS A 436 14.32 26.07 -7.77
N GLU A 437 14.43 24.76 -7.51
CA GLU A 437 15.53 23.91 -8.00
C GLU A 437 14.94 22.76 -8.81
N ARG A 438 14.67 23.01 -10.08
CA ARG A 438 14.04 22.05 -11.01
C ARG A 438 15.03 21.01 -11.57
N ILE A 439 16.31 21.11 -11.24
CA ILE A 439 17.35 20.12 -11.56
C ILE A 439 17.86 19.56 -10.24
N GLN A 440 17.62 18.29 -10.00
CA GLN A 440 18.05 17.59 -8.78
C GLN A 440 19.05 16.50 -9.13
N TYR A 441 20.09 16.39 -8.31
CA TYR A 441 21.10 15.36 -8.43
C TYR A 441 20.81 14.22 -7.47
N PHE A 442 21.06 13.00 -7.91
CA PHE A 442 20.88 11.81 -7.10
C PHE A 442 21.76 11.85 -5.85
N ASP A 443 21.16 11.62 -4.71
CA ASP A 443 21.79 11.43 -3.42
C ASP A 443 21.63 9.98 -2.98
N ALA A 444 22.77 9.29 -2.82
CA ALA A 444 22.76 7.88 -2.46
C ALA A 444 22.22 7.64 -1.04
N SER A 445 22.41 8.59 -0.12
CA SER A 445 21.93 8.48 1.26
C SER A 445 20.42 8.62 1.32
N GLU A 446 19.85 9.56 0.59
CA GLU A 446 18.39 9.73 0.47
C GLU A 446 17.73 8.52 -0.22
N TYR A 447 18.38 7.97 -1.25
CA TYR A 447 17.87 6.79 -1.96
C TYR A 447 17.87 5.55 -1.05
N GLN A 448 18.96 5.32 -0.31
CA GLN A 448 19.04 4.22 0.66
C GLN A 448 18.00 4.38 1.77
N GLN A 449 17.78 5.61 2.25
CA GLN A 449 16.76 5.89 3.24
C GLN A 449 15.36 5.55 2.68
N ASN A 450 15.07 5.93 1.44
CA ASN A 450 13.80 5.62 0.78
C ASN A 450 13.59 4.10 0.62
N GLU A 451 14.63 3.36 0.19
CA GLU A 451 14.57 1.89 0.12
C GLU A 451 14.35 1.25 1.50
N MET A 452 15.01 1.78 2.54
CA MET A 452 14.78 1.34 3.91
C MET A 452 13.35 1.62 4.38
N GLU A 453 12.80 2.79 4.06
CA GLU A 453 11.41 3.14 4.36
C GLU A 453 10.42 2.19 3.66
N HIS A 454 10.60 1.89 2.38
CA HIS A 454 9.77 0.93 1.65
C HIS A 454 9.86 -0.49 2.24
N SER A 455 11.07 -0.94 2.58
CA SER A 455 11.25 -2.22 3.26
C SER A 455 10.56 -2.25 4.62
N LEU A 456 10.68 -1.16 5.39
CA LEU A 456 10.06 -1.02 6.71
C LEU A 456 8.53 -1.07 6.60
N LEU A 457 7.92 -0.41 5.62
CA LEU A 457 6.47 -0.45 5.41
C LEU A 457 5.98 -1.87 5.08
N SER A 458 6.71 -2.59 4.23
CA SER A 458 6.40 -4.00 3.91
C SER A 458 6.53 -4.91 5.14
N ASP A 459 7.57 -4.71 5.94
CA ASP A 459 7.82 -5.45 7.18
C ASP A 459 6.77 -5.13 8.24
N PHE A 460 6.35 -3.86 8.34
CA PHE A 460 5.28 -3.44 9.25
C PHE A 460 3.95 -4.11 8.94
N GLN A 461 3.57 -4.20 7.66
CA GLN A 461 2.35 -4.89 7.26
C GLN A 461 2.38 -6.38 7.67
N ARG A 462 3.54 -7.03 7.50
CA ARG A 462 3.74 -8.42 7.96
C ARG A 462 3.68 -8.53 9.48
N ALA A 463 4.26 -7.56 10.20
CA ALA A 463 4.26 -7.53 11.66
C ALA A 463 2.86 -7.34 12.24
N LEU A 464 2.02 -6.48 11.64
CA LEU A 464 0.62 -6.32 12.00
C LEU A 464 -0.15 -7.65 11.88
N ASN A 465 0.00 -8.31 10.72
CA ASN A 465 -0.72 -9.55 10.42
C ASN A 465 -0.28 -10.72 11.33
N SER A 466 0.97 -10.74 11.75
CA SER A 466 1.54 -11.79 12.62
C SER A 466 1.40 -11.49 14.12
N GLY A 467 0.83 -10.35 14.52
CA GLY A 467 0.69 -9.95 15.93
C GLY A 467 2.00 -9.53 16.58
N ASN A 468 3.02 -9.16 15.80
CA ASN A 468 4.30 -8.68 16.29
C ASN A 468 4.29 -7.20 16.67
N VAL A 469 3.20 -6.48 16.36
CA VAL A 469 2.94 -5.13 16.86
C VAL A 469 2.17 -5.23 18.15
N THR A 470 2.72 -4.66 19.23
CA THR A 470 2.17 -4.71 20.58
C THR A 470 2.39 -3.38 21.28
N PHE A 471 2.02 -3.26 22.53
CA PHE A 471 2.24 -2.06 23.32
C PHE A 471 2.98 -2.37 24.63
N PHE A 472 3.69 -1.38 25.13
CA PHE A 472 4.21 -1.32 26.47
C PHE A 472 3.46 -0.24 27.24
N LEU A 473 3.45 -0.36 28.57
CA LEU A 473 2.90 0.63 29.46
C LEU A 473 4.01 1.39 30.16
N GLN A 474 3.95 2.72 30.14
CA GLN A 474 4.81 3.55 30.97
C GLN A 474 3.96 4.19 32.08
N PRO A 475 4.18 3.81 33.35
CA PRO A 475 3.41 4.34 34.47
C PRO A 475 3.61 5.83 34.68
N GLN A 476 2.50 6.53 34.97
CA GLN A 476 2.42 7.91 35.44
C GLN A 476 2.28 7.89 36.96
N CYS A 477 3.12 8.61 37.66
CA CYS A 477 3.21 8.56 39.11
C CYS A 477 2.83 9.89 39.79
N ASP A 478 2.13 9.81 40.90
CA ASP A 478 2.01 10.93 41.84
C ASP A 478 3.33 11.07 42.63
N ILE A 479 4.03 12.17 42.41
CA ILE A 479 5.35 12.46 42.99
C ILE A 479 5.32 12.52 44.52
N THR A 480 4.15 12.79 45.13
CA THR A 480 3.97 12.95 46.56
C THR A 480 3.81 11.59 47.25
N THR A 481 3.06 10.68 46.63
CA THR A 481 2.72 9.38 47.20
C THR A 481 3.56 8.23 46.62
N GLY A 482 4.20 8.44 45.46
CA GLY A 482 4.87 7.41 44.69
C GLY A 482 3.93 6.40 44.03
N ARG A 483 2.62 6.62 44.10
CA ARG A 483 1.60 5.70 43.52
C ARG A 483 1.44 5.92 42.02
N ILE A 484 1.19 4.85 41.30
CA ILE A 484 0.81 4.88 39.89
C ILE A 484 -0.65 5.35 39.79
N VAL A 485 -0.89 6.41 39.04
CA VAL A 485 -2.19 7.07 38.87
C VAL A 485 -2.72 6.96 37.43
N GLY A 486 -1.88 6.54 36.51
CA GLY A 486 -2.19 6.29 35.11
C GLY A 486 -1.04 5.57 34.43
N ALA A 487 -1.18 5.26 33.17
CA ALA A 487 -0.11 4.75 32.33
C ALA A 487 -0.30 5.20 30.88
N GLU A 488 0.76 5.35 30.13
CA GLU A 488 0.71 5.60 28.71
C GLU A 488 1.00 4.32 27.94
N ALA A 489 0.21 4.07 26.88
CA ALA A 489 0.41 2.95 25.97
C ALA A 489 1.32 3.36 24.82
N LEU A 490 2.50 2.77 24.80
CA LEU A 490 3.56 3.06 23.83
C LEU A 490 3.75 1.88 22.88
N ALA A 491 3.59 2.12 21.59
CA ALA A 491 3.72 1.11 20.56
C ALA A 491 5.09 0.43 20.57
N ARG A 492 5.11 -0.88 20.36
CA ARG A 492 6.33 -1.70 20.23
C ARG A 492 6.18 -2.64 19.05
N TRP A 493 7.19 -2.65 18.22
CA TRP A 493 7.28 -3.58 17.11
C TRP A 493 8.39 -4.61 17.38
N ARG A 494 7.99 -5.87 17.58
CA ARG A 494 8.90 -6.99 17.82
C ARG A 494 9.40 -7.53 16.48
N THR A 495 10.71 -7.71 16.37
CA THR A 495 11.35 -8.38 15.23
C THR A 495 11.28 -9.91 15.37
N SER A 496 11.49 -10.63 14.27
CA SER A 496 11.45 -12.10 14.23
C SER A 496 12.54 -12.76 15.09
N ASP A 497 13.65 -12.08 15.35
CA ASP A 497 14.76 -12.49 16.21
C ASP A 497 14.53 -12.15 17.70
N GLY A 498 13.38 -11.56 18.04
CA GLY A 498 12.99 -11.23 19.41
C GLY A 498 13.44 -9.85 19.89
N GLY A 499 14.08 -9.05 19.04
CA GLY A 499 14.39 -7.65 19.27
C GLY A 499 13.19 -6.73 19.09
N PHE A 500 13.43 -5.42 19.13
CA PHE A 500 12.42 -4.40 18.88
C PHE A 500 12.94 -3.35 17.88
N VAL A 501 12.09 -2.97 16.94
CA VAL A 501 12.30 -1.76 16.13
C VAL A 501 11.98 -0.54 16.98
N SER A 502 12.85 0.46 16.96
CA SER A 502 12.64 1.69 17.74
C SER A 502 11.44 2.48 17.24
N PRO A 503 10.50 2.91 18.11
CA PRO A 503 9.41 3.81 17.72
C PRO A 503 9.87 5.08 17.00
N ALA A 504 10.99 5.66 17.42
CA ALA A 504 11.58 6.82 16.77
C ALA A 504 12.01 6.59 15.31
N VAL A 505 12.16 5.33 14.89
CA VAL A 505 12.46 4.96 13.51
C VAL A 505 11.17 4.68 12.72
N PHE A 506 10.25 3.86 13.26
CA PHE A 506 9.12 3.42 12.44
C PHE A 506 7.91 4.36 12.49
N VAL A 507 7.61 5.02 13.62
CA VAL A 507 6.42 5.89 13.73
C VAL A 507 6.48 7.04 12.71
N PRO A 508 7.58 7.81 12.58
CA PRO A 508 7.63 8.88 11.58
C PRO A 508 7.50 8.40 10.13
N VAL A 509 7.98 7.18 9.83
CA VAL A 509 7.81 6.58 8.50
C VAL A 509 6.34 6.24 8.25
N LEU A 510 5.65 5.65 9.24
CA LEU A 510 4.23 5.32 9.13
C LEU A 510 3.36 6.57 9.00
N GLU A 511 3.68 7.65 9.73
CA GLU A 511 3.00 8.94 9.63
C GLU A 511 3.12 9.53 8.22
N ARG A 512 4.37 9.69 7.72
CA ARG A 512 4.59 10.25 6.37
C ARG A 512 3.87 9.48 5.27
N ASN A 513 3.70 8.17 5.44
CA ASN A 513 3.09 7.29 4.45
C ASN A 513 1.61 6.94 4.75
N GLY A 514 1.00 7.51 5.79
CA GLY A 514 -0.41 7.31 6.13
C GLY A 514 -0.76 5.97 6.76
N PHE A 515 0.25 5.19 7.20
CA PHE A 515 0.04 3.88 7.85
C PHE A 515 -0.07 3.94 9.37
N VAL A 516 0.13 5.12 9.98
CA VAL A 516 0.03 5.30 11.44
C VAL A 516 -1.35 4.90 11.95
N SER A 517 -2.42 5.17 11.22
CA SER A 517 -3.78 4.79 11.60
C SER A 517 -3.97 3.27 11.77
N SER A 518 -3.23 2.47 11.03
CA SER A 518 -3.24 1.01 11.20
C SER A 518 -2.53 0.58 12.47
N LEU A 519 -1.43 1.27 12.82
CA LEU A 519 -0.72 1.09 14.09
C LEU A 519 -1.63 1.43 15.26
N ASP A 520 -2.20 2.64 15.26
CA ASP A 520 -2.94 3.20 16.37
C ASP A 520 -4.20 2.38 16.67
N ARG A 521 -4.95 2.00 15.64
CA ARG A 521 -6.09 1.07 15.79
C ARG A 521 -5.69 -0.29 16.39
N CYS A 522 -4.55 -0.83 16.01
CA CYS A 522 -4.03 -2.07 16.56
C CYS A 522 -3.73 -1.91 18.05
N ILE A 523 -3.07 -0.81 18.46
CA ILE A 523 -2.75 -0.49 19.85
C ILE A 523 -4.03 -0.23 20.65
N TRP A 524 -4.97 0.60 20.17
CA TRP A 524 -6.22 0.85 20.88
C TRP A 524 -6.99 -0.44 21.15
N GLN A 525 -7.12 -1.31 20.16
CA GLN A 525 -7.79 -2.58 20.34
C GLN A 525 -7.15 -3.44 21.45
N GLN A 526 -5.81 -3.50 21.47
CA GLN A 526 -5.08 -4.27 22.49
C GLN A 526 -5.22 -3.65 23.88
N VAL A 527 -5.18 -2.31 23.99
CA VAL A 527 -5.36 -1.57 25.25
C VAL A 527 -6.75 -1.80 25.82
N PHE A 528 -7.80 -1.60 25.00
CA PHE A 528 -9.18 -1.83 25.45
C PHE A 528 -9.40 -3.29 25.87
N LYS A 529 -8.86 -4.24 25.12
CA LYS A 529 -8.92 -5.65 25.48
C LYS A 529 -8.25 -5.91 26.83
N TRP A 530 -7.04 -5.40 27.04
CA TRP A 530 -6.29 -5.57 28.27
C TRP A 530 -7.02 -4.98 29.49
N ILE A 531 -7.56 -3.76 29.35
CA ILE A 531 -8.36 -3.12 30.39
C ILE A 531 -9.61 -3.94 30.71
N GLY A 532 -10.36 -4.37 29.68
CA GLY A 532 -11.60 -5.13 29.83
C GLY A 532 -11.37 -6.46 30.55
N GLU A 533 -10.36 -7.24 30.16
CA GLU A 533 -9.99 -8.51 30.81
C GLU A 533 -9.64 -8.32 32.30
N ARG A 534 -9.03 -7.20 32.66
CA ARG A 534 -8.70 -6.90 34.06
C ARG A 534 -9.90 -6.48 34.86
N LEU A 535 -10.77 -5.64 34.30
CA LEU A 535 -12.02 -5.22 34.93
C LEU A 535 -12.94 -6.41 35.20
N GLU A 536 -13.07 -7.30 34.22
CA GLU A 536 -13.85 -8.55 34.36
C GLU A 536 -13.27 -9.47 35.42
N ALA A 537 -11.94 -9.55 35.52
CA ALA A 537 -11.25 -10.34 36.56
C ALA A 537 -11.20 -9.65 37.91
N GLY A 538 -11.77 -8.45 38.10
CA GLY A 538 -11.73 -7.69 39.34
C GLY A 538 -10.32 -7.27 39.80
N LYS A 539 -9.38 -7.16 38.84
CA LYS A 539 -7.98 -6.78 39.09
C LYS A 539 -7.79 -5.30 39.11
N PRO A 540 -6.78 -4.74 39.81
CA PRO A 540 -6.49 -3.31 39.79
C PRO A 540 -6.20 -2.81 38.39
N VAL A 541 -6.84 -1.71 37.98
CA VAL A 541 -6.62 -1.02 36.70
C VAL A 541 -6.45 0.47 36.96
N VAL A 542 -5.52 1.10 36.27
CA VAL A 542 -5.39 2.56 36.18
C VAL A 542 -5.82 3.04 34.79
N PRO A 543 -6.25 4.29 34.64
CA PRO A 543 -6.50 4.85 33.31
C PRO A 543 -5.29 4.77 32.42
N VAL A 544 -5.50 4.39 31.15
CA VAL A 544 -4.44 4.26 30.15
C VAL A 544 -4.64 5.28 29.04
N SER A 545 -3.59 6.04 28.77
CA SER A 545 -3.56 7.00 27.65
C SER A 545 -3.21 6.28 26.34
N VAL A 546 -3.88 6.65 25.26
CA VAL A 546 -3.61 6.21 23.91
C VAL A 546 -3.37 7.41 23.01
N ASN A 547 -2.34 7.31 22.17
CA ASN A 547 -2.00 8.32 21.19
C ASN A 547 -3.00 8.30 20.03
N ILE A 548 -3.37 9.51 19.56
CA ILE A 548 -4.22 9.75 18.40
C ILE A 548 -3.49 10.72 17.47
N SER A 549 -3.15 10.27 16.30
CA SER A 549 -2.47 11.09 15.31
C SER A 549 -3.43 12.06 14.62
N GLN A 550 -2.90 13.13 14.06
CA GLN A 550 -3.67 14.02 13.19
C GLN A 550 -4.27 13.27 11.99
N ILE A 551 -3.53 12.31 11.45
CA ILE A 551 -3.97 11.49 10.32
C ILE A 551 -5.21 10.67 10.69
N ASP A 552 -5.28 10.16 11.92
CA ASP A 552 -6.46 9.43 12.41
C ASP A 552 -7.70 10.30 12.39
N ILE A 553 -7.61 11.52 12.95
CA ILE A 553 -8.72 12.46 13.02
C ILE A 553 -9.25 12.82 11.63
N LEU A 554 -8.35 12.92 10.64
CA LEU A 554 -8.70 13.32 9.27
C LEU A 554 -9.15 12.15 8.39
N SER A 555 -8.68 10.93 8.68
CA SER A 555 -8.91 9.76 7.81
C SER A 555 -10.04 8.84 8.25
N MET A 556 -10.45 8.92 9.54
CA MET A 556 -11.49 8.04 10.08
C MET A 556 -12.33 8.71 11.18
N ASP A 557 -13.48 8.13 11.49
CA ASP A 557 -14.28 8.51 12.67
C ASP A 557 -13.71 7.83 13.93
N VAL A 558 -12.67 8.44 14.51
CA VAL A 558 -11.99 7.92 15.72
C VAL A 558 -12.96 7.78 16.89
N ALA A 559 -13.86 8.73 17.10
CA ALA A 559 -14.82 8.68 18.20
C ALA A 559 -15.74 7.45 18.11
N MET A 560 -16.20 7.12 16.90
CA MET A 560 -16.97 5.89 16.65
C MET A 560 -16.13 4.63 16.91
N VAL A 561 -14.87 4.61 16.51
CA VAL A 561 -13.97 3.47 16.77
C VAL A 561 -13.78 3.25 18.27
N LEU A 562 -13.52 4.31 19.04
CA LEU A 562 -13.38 4.23 20.49
C LEU A 562 -14.68 3.76 21.18
N ASP A 563 -15.85 4.22 20.75
CA ASP A 563 -17.14 3.75 21.25
C ASP A 563 -17.34 2.24 20.98
N GLN A 564 -17.04 1.80 19.77
CA GLN A 564 -17.12 0.38 19.42
C GLN A 564 -16.19 -0.49 20.29
N LEU A 565 -14.96 -0.04 20.53
CA LEU A 565 -14.01 -0.74 21.39
C LEU A 565 -14.47 -0.76 22.85
N SER A 566 -14.97 0.38 23.36
CA SER A 566 -15.55 0.51 24.70
C SER A 566 -16.67 -0.51 24.91
N ARG A 567 -17.64 -0.55 24.01
CA ARG A 567 -18.76 -1.51 24.08
C ARG A 567 -18.29 -2.95 23.93
N ARG A 568 -17.39 -3.22 22.99
CA ARG A 568 -16.88 -4.58 22.71
C ARG A 568 -16.18 -5.21 23.89
N TYR A 569 -15.40 -4.43 24.64
CA TYR A 569 -14.59 -4.93 25.74
C TYR A 569 -15.14 -4.52 27.12
N GLY A 570 -16.31 -3.86 27.19
CA GLY A 570 -16.92 -3.45 28.45
C GLY A 570 -16.09 -2.44 29.23
N VAL A 571 -15.34 -1.56 28.55
CA VAL A 571 -14.43 -0.60 29.17
C VAL A 571 -15.09 0.76 29.28
N PRO A 572 -15.37 1.29 30.49
CA PRO A 572 -15.87 2.65 30.66
C PRO A 572 -14.85 3.69 30.16
N ALA A 573 -15.34 4.79 29.58
CA ALA A 573 -14.51 5.83 28.95
C ALA A 573 -13.46 6.42 29.91
N ASN A 574 -13.76 6.54 31.20
CA ASN A 574 -12.85 7.10 32.21
C ASN A 574 -11.59 6.22 32.49
N TYR A 575 -11.53 5.01 31.93
CA TYR A 575 -10.32 4.16 31.96
C TYR A 575 -9.40 4.36 30.76
N VAL A 576 -9.82 5.14 29.75
CA VAL A 576 -9.00 5.44 28.58
C VAL A 576 -8.90 6.96 28.44
N LYS A 577 -7.71 7.46 28.21
CA LYS A 577 -7.41 8.87 27.93
C LYS A 577 -6.91 9.00 26.51
N VAL A 578 -7.24 10.09 25.87
CA VAL A 578 -6.86 10.41 24.50
C VAL A 578 -5.72 11.41 24.52
N GLU A 579 -4.57 11.07 23.96
CA GLU A 579 -3.45 11.99 23.82
C GLU A 579 -3.31 12.49 22.38
N ILE A 580 -3.20 13.81 22.22
CA ILE A 580 -3.08 14.49 20.92
C ILE A 580 -1.91 15.43 21.00
N THR A 581 -0.98 15.37 20.07
CA THR A 581 0.22 16.23 20.04
C THR A 581 -0.15 17.69 19.79
N GLU A 582 0.67 18.62 20.31
CA GLU A 582 0.53 20.05 20.07
C GLU A 582 0.45 20.40 18.57
N SER A 583 1.28 19.76 17.74
CA SER A 583 1.33 20.00 16.30
C SER A 583 0.03 19.66 15.57
N ALA A 584 -0.71 18.66 16.03
CA ALA A 584 -2.01 18.30 15.46
C ALA A 584 -3.06 19.40 15.64
N PHE A 585 -3.03 20.08 16.79
CA PHE A 585 -3.92 21.22 17.06
C PHE A 585 -3.61 22.44 16.18
N VAL A 586 -2.33 22.67 15.82
CA VAL A 586 -1.94 23.80 14.96
C VAL A 586 -2.41 23.61 13.54
N SER A 587 -2.24 22.41 12.99
CA SER A 587 -2.39 22.15 11.57
C SER A 587 -3.85 22.09 11.10
N ASN A 588 -4.81 21.64 11.96
CA ASN A 588 -6.22 21.44 11.62
C ASN A 588 -7.16 21.73 12.79
N ARG A 589 -7.17 22.97 13.23
CA ARG A 589 -7.83 23.41 14.46
C ARG A 589 -9.32 23.06 14.54
N GLU A 590 -10.09 23.25 13.48
CA GLU A 590 -11.54 22.98 13.48
C GLU A 590 -11.84 21.50 13.67
N SER A 591 -11.24 20.64 12.85
CA SER A 591 -11.46 19.19 12.92
C SER A 591 -11.02 18.60 14.26
N VAL A 592 -9.88 19.06 14.79
CA VAL A 592 -9.39 18.60 16.10
C VAL A 592 -10.29 19.11 17.23
N SER A 593 -10.78 20.35 17.19
CA SER A 593 -11.73 20.87 18.19
C SER A 593 -13.04 20.11 18.19
N GLU A 594 -13.59 19.78 17.01
CA GLU A 594 -14.81 19.00 16.88
C GLU A 594 -14.62 17.60 17.46
N PHE A 595 -13.50 16.95 17.11
CA PHE A 595 -13.12 15.65 17.65
C PHE A 595 -13.01 15.68 19.18
N VAL A 596 -12.29 16.66 19.76
CA VAL A 596 -12.13 16.82 21.21
C VAL A 596 -13.49 16.94 21.90
N CYS A 597 -14.35 17.85 21.44
CA CYS A 597 -15.69 18.01 22.00
C CYS A 597 -16.51 16.72 21.96
N ARG A 598 -16.40 15.99 20.87
CA ARG A 598 -17.13 14.74 20.67
C ARG A 598 -16.66 13.64 21.62
N VAL A 599 -15.36 13.38 21.75
CA VAL A 599 -14.85 12.33 22.64
C VAL A 599 -15.06 12.69 24.12
N GLN A 600 -14.96 13.97 24.49
CA GLN A 600 -15.30 14.43 25.85
C GLN A 600 -16.79 14.24 26.16
N SER A 601 -17.69 14.46 25.20
CA SER A 601 -19.12 14.17 25.39
C SER A 601 -19.42 12.70 25.64
N MET A 602 -18.51 11.80 25.23
CA MET A 602 -18.56 10.36 25.48
C MET A 602 -17.88 9.96 26.80
N GLY A 603 -17.28 10.91 27.53
CA GLY A 603 -16.64 10.71 28.83
C GLY A 603 -15.13 10.39 28.78
N TYR A 604 -14.49 10.53 27.62
CA TYR A 604 -13.03 10.44 27.51
C TYR A 604 -12.37 11.74 27.96
N ALA A 605 -11.26 11.65 28.68
CA ALA A 605 -10.41 12.80 28.96
C ALA A 605 -9.39 12.98 27.81
N VAL A 606 -9.18 14.24 27.41
CA VAL A 606 -8.26 14.60 26.33
C VAL A 606 -7.03 15.31 26.88
N TYR A 607 -5.86 14.78 26.59
CA TYR A 607 -4.57 15.28 27.00
C TYR A 607 -3.85 15.91 25.81
N MET A 608 -3.30 17.10 26.03
CA MET A 608 -2.40 17.73 25.06
C MET A 608 -0.98 17.23 25.32
N ASP A 609 -0.41 16.57 24.34
CA ASP A 609 0.93 15.98 24.41
C ASP A 609 2.00 16.85 23.76
N ASP A 610 3.27 16.63 24.15
CA ASP A 610 4.46 17.33 23.66
C ASP A 610 4.40 18.86 23.81
N PHE A 611 3.69 19.38 24.81
CA PHE A 611 3.54 20.82 24.99
C PHE A 611 4.89 21.49 25.21
N GLY A 612 5.19 22.45 24.32
CA GLY A 612 6.43 23.25 24.35
C GLY A 612 7.56 22.73 23.48
N SER A 613 7.37 21.63 22.77
CA SER A 613 8.34 21.13 21.78
C SER A 613 8.26 21.89 20.44
N GLY A 614 7.16 22.62 20.19
CA GLY A 614 6.87 23.27 18.92
C GLY A 614 6.62 24.76 19.00
N GLN A 615 5.89 25.30 18.04
CA GLN A 615 5.44 26.70 18.00
C GLN A 615 4.21 26.89 18.89
N SER A 616 4.33 26.58 20.18
CA SER A 616 3.23 26.66 21.15
C SER A 616 2.62 28.04 21.15
N SER A 617 1.37 28.14 20.76
CA SER A 617 0.65 29.35 20.97
C SER A 617 -0.17 29.23 22.24
N LEU A 618 0.09 30.13 23.22
CA LEU A 618 -0.76 30.32 24.39
C LEU A 618 -2.25 30.48 24.03
N SER A 619 -2.51 30.86 22.77
CA SER A 619 -3.84 30.90 22.21
C SER A 619 -4.52 29.53 22.17
N MET A 620 -3.77 28.44 22.04
CA MET A 620 -4.35 27.08 22.02
C MET A 620 -4.87 26.68 23.40
N LEU A 621 -4.07 26.90 24.44
CA LEU A 621 -4.55 26.67 25.83
C LEU A 621 -5.78 27.48 26.20
N ARG A 622 -5.96 28.66 25.59
CA ARG A 622 -7.16 29.48 25.80
C ARG A 622 -8.38 28.91 25.07
N ASP A 623 -8.18 28.45 23.85
CA ASP A 623 -9.28 28.21 22.91
C ASP A 623 -9.70 26.73 22.84
N MET A 624 -8.85 25.82 23.36
CA MET A 624 -9.11 24.37 23.30
C MET A 624 -9.56 23.85 24.66
N ASN A 625 -10.64 23.06 24.66
CA ASN A 625 -11.14 22.40 25.86
C ASN A 625 -10.39 21.08 26.07
N ILE A 626 -9.26 21.16 26.77
CA ILE A 626 -8.43 19.98 27.12
C ILE A 626 -8.53 19.72 28.63
N ASP A 627 -8.29 18.46 29.04
CA ASP A 627 -8.42 18.04 30.43
C ASP A 627 -7.06 17.99 31.15
N CYS A 628 -5.95 17.89 30.43
CA CYS A 628 -4.60 17.83 30.98
C CYS A 628 -3.55 18.26 29.95
N VAL A 629 -2.41 18.76 30.42
CA VAL A 629 -1.23 19.07 29.60
C VAL A 629 -0.08 18.15 30.00
N LYS A 630 0.60 17.53 29.03
CA LYS A 630 1.85 16.81 29.20
C LYS A 630 2.99 17.71 28.73
N LEU A 631 3.92 18.02 29.63
CA LEU A 631 5.10 18.81 29.31
C LEU A 631 6.19 17.89 28.81
N ASP A 632 6.68 18.17 27.59
CA ASP A 632 7.70 17.37 26.92
C ASP A 632 9.02 17.31 27.69
N SER A 633 9.73 16.22 27.51
CA SER A 633 11.03 15.92 28.08
C SER A 633 12.12 16.96 27.76
N CYS A 634 11.98 17.72 26.66
CA CYS A 634 12.93 18.77 26.29
C CYS A 634 13.08 19.86 27.37
N PHE A 635 12.05 20.07 28.19
CA PHE A 635 12.11 20.98 29.33
C PHE A 635 12.97 20.44 30.48
N MET A 636 13.21 19.12 30.51
CA MET A 636 13.98 18.45 31.56
C MET A 636 15.45 18.20 31.14
N ALA A 637 15.90 18.80 30.01
CA ALA A 637 17.28 18.70 29.56
C ALA A 637 18.29 19.17 30.62
N PRO A 638 19.56 18.67 30.62
CA PRO A 638 20.49 18.80 31.75
C PRO A 638 20.64 20.21 32.24
N GLU A 639 20.71 20.33 33.53
CA GLU A 639 20.66 21.46 34.47
C GLU A 639 21.72 22.55 34.32
N GLU A 640 22.31 22.76 33.18
CA GLU A 640 23.43 23.74 33.08
C GLU A 640 22.99 25.20 32.93
N SER A 641 21.69 25.52 32.96
CA SER A 641 21.24 26.91 33.03
C SER A 641 20.11 27.11 34.04
N GLU A 642 20.36 28.02 35.01
CA GLU A 642 19.32 28.58 35.91
C GLU A 642 18.06 29.00 35.15
N ARG A 643 18.19 29.41 33.88
CA ARG A 643 17.12 29.82 32.98
C ARG A 643 16.22 28.66 32.55
N GLY A 644 16.74 27.42 32.45
CA GLY A 644 15.92 26.23 32.11
C GLY A 644 14.91 25.94 33.22
N GLY A 645 15.33 25.94 34.47
CA GLY A 645 14.45 25.74 35.61
C GLY A 645 13.37 26.83 35.73
N GLU A 646 13.69 28.09 35.46
CA GLU A 646 12.74 29.20 35.47
C GLU A 646 11.67 29.04 34.37
N ILE A 647 12.04 28.52 33.19
CA ILE A 647 11.11 28.27 32.09
C ILE A 647 10.13 27.14 32.46
N VAL A 648 10.64 26.02 33.01
CA VAL A 648 9.78 24.91 33.48
C VAL A 648 8.82 25.39 34.56
N GLN A 649 9.30 26.13 35.55
CA GLN A 649 8.47 26.68 36.62
C GLN A 649 7.39 27.63 36.07
N SER A 650 7.74 28.46 35.09
CA SER A 650 6.80 29.39 34.45
C SER A 650 5.73 28.62 33.65
N ALA A 651 6.11 27.59 32.88
CA ALA A 651 5.19 26.76 32.13
C ALA A 651 4.20 26.01 33.03
N ILE A 652 4.70 25.37 34.09
CA ILE A 652 3.84 24.69 35.10
C ILE A 652 2.92 25.67 35.79
N SER A 653 3.43 26.85 36.18
CA SER A 653 2.62 27.89 36.83
C SER A 653 1.49 28.39 35.92
N LEU A 654 1.78 28.57 34.63
CA LEU A 654 0.78 29.00 33.64
C LEU A 654 -0.33 27.96 33.52
N VAL A 655 -0.01 26.69 33.32
CA VAL A 655 -0.99 25.58 33.20
C VAL A 655 -1.82 25.47 34.47
N LYS A 656 -1.23 25.59 35.65
CA LYS A 656 -1.93 25.57 36.94
C LYS A 656 -2.85 26.76 37.14
N ASN A 657 -2.44 27.96 36.70
CA ASN A 657 -3.28 29.18 36.82
C ASN A 657 -4.57 29.11 36.02
N ILE A 658 -4.56 28.35 34.89
CA ILE A 658 -5.76 28.06 34.11
C ILE A 658 -6.51 26.82 34.63
N LYS A 659 -6.09 26.27 35.78
CA LYS A 659 -6.70 25.14 36.49
C LYS A 659 -6.63 23.80 35.71
N LEU A 660 -5.66 23.63 34.85
CA LEU A 660 -5.42 22.37 34.20
C LEU A 660 -4.39 21.54 34.98
N PRO A 661 -4.59 20.25 35.13
CA PRO A 661 -3.56 19.30 35.56
C PRO A 661 -2.38 19.31 34.60
N VAL A 662 -1.18 19.00 35.16
CA VAL A 662 0.03 18.87 34.35
C VAL A 662 0.75 17.57 34.70
N VAL A 663 1.18 16.85 33.69
CA VAL A 663 2.11 15.70 33.77
C VAL A 663 3.44 16.15 33.17
N VAL A 664 4.54 15.96 33.88
CA VAL A 664 5.87 16.29 33.37
C VAL A 664 6.55 14.99 32.94
N GLU A 665 7.01 14.97 31.70
CA GLU A 665 7.69 13.81 31.09
C GLU A 665 9.23 13.87 31.20
N GLY A 666 9.88 12.74 30.91
CA GLY A 666 11.33 12.65 30.85
C GLY A 666 12.03 12.84 32.20
N VAL A 667 11.36 12.54 33.31
CA VAL A 667 11.93 12.66 34.64
C VAL A 667 12.87 11.44 34.88
N GLU A 668 14.19 11.70 34.93
CA GLU A 668 15.21 10.64 35.00
C GLU A 668 16.01 10.65 36.29
N THR A 669 16.09 11.80 36.97
CA THR A 669 16.95 11.97 38.14
C THR A 669 16.17 12.40 39.39
N LYS A 670 16.77 12.08 40.57
CA LYS A 670 16.20 12.54 41.85
C LYS A 670 16.21 14.07 41.97
N GLY A 671 17.19 14.76 41.41
CA GLY A 671 17.24 16.23 41.40
C GLY A 671 16.05 16.83 40.69
N GLN A 672 15.67 16.30 39.51
CA GLN A 672 14.48 16.70 38.79
C GLN A 672 13.20 16.46 39.61
N VAL A 673 13.09 15.32 40.28
CA VAL A 673 11.95 15.01 41.16
C VAL A 673 11.86 16.02 42.32
N ASP A 674 12.95 16.31 43.00
CA ASP A 674 12.98 17.22 44.11
C ASP A 674 12.66 18.67 43.67
N PHE A 675 13.15 19.09 42.50
CA PHE A 675 12.82 20.36 41.86
C PHE A 675 11.33 20.48 41.54
N LEU A 676 10.76 19.50 40.81
CA LEU A 676 9.36 19.47 40.42
C LEU A 676 8.44 19.47 41.64
N LYS A 677 8.81 18.76 42.71
CA LYS A 677 8.10 18.78 43.99
C LYS A 677 8.14 20.15 44.64
N GLY A 678 9.29 20.83 44.55
CA GLY A 678 9.48 22.20 45.11
C GLY A 678 8.59 23.22 44.44
N ILE A 679 8.33 23.12 43.14
CA ILE A 679 7.42 24.01 42.38
C ILE A 679 5.98 23.51 42.36
N GLY A 680 5.69 22.45 43.14
CA GLY A 680 4.35 21.91 43.35
C GLY A 680 3.79 21.12 42.15
N CYS A 681 4.64 20.59 41.30
CA CYS A 681 4.21 19.57 40.32
C CYS A 681 3.78 18.31 41.06
N ARG A 682 2.74 17.64 40.59
CA ARG A 682 2.18 16.46 41.23
C ARG A 682 2.37 15.19 40.42
N PHE A 683 2.21 15.25 39.12
CA PHE A 683 2.21 14.08 38.27
C PHE A 683 3.41 14.09 37.34
N VAL A 684 4.08 12.94 37.26
CA VAL A 684 5.31 12.78 36.49
C VAL A 684 5.34 11.44 35.78
N GLN A 685 6.05 11.40 34.66
CA GLN A 685 6.37 10.22 33.88
C GLN A 685 7.85 10.24 33.54
N GLY A 686 8.57 9.13 33.75
CA GLY A 686 9.98 9.08 33.42
C GLY A 686 10.72 7.89 34.01
N PHE A 687 11.97 7.72 33.55
CA PHE A 687 12.78 6.55 33.89
C PHE A 687 13.24 6.52 35.36
N TYR A 688 13.13 7.62 36.06
CA TYR A 688 13.38 7.64 37.51
C TYR A 688 12.41 6.74 38.27
N TYR A 689 11.13 6.72 37.88
CA TYR A 689 10.12 5.85 38.46
C TYR A 689 10.02 4.54 37.71
N HIS A 690 9.66 4.61 36.43
CA HIS A 690 9.41 3.43 35.61
C HIS A 690 9.78 3.66 34.15
N LYS A 691 10.48 2.70 33.56
CA LYS A 691 10.63 2.60 32.10
C LYS A 691 9.39 2.00 31.48
N PRO A 692 9.14 2.23 30.19
CA PRO A 692 8.12 1.48 29.46
C PRO A 692 8.35 -0.02 29.62
N MET A 693 7.31 -0.75 30.01
CA MET A 693 7.40 -2.18 30.32
C MET A 693 6.24 -2.96 29.70
N PRO A 694 6.37 -4.27 29.48
CA PRO A 694 5.25 -5.12 29.06
C PRO A 694 4.07 -5.03 30.02
N PRO A 695 2.82 -5.13 29.54
CA PRO A 695 1.63 -5.10 30.40
C PRO A 695 1.69 -6.05 31.61
N SER A 696 2.26 -7.24 31.43
CA SER A 696 2.44 -8.24 32.50
C SER A 696 3.36 -7.80 33.65
N GLU A 697 4.30 -6.91 33.40
CA GLU A 697 5.16 -6.33 34.44
C GLU A 697 4.44 -5.18 35.15
N CYS A 698 3.75 -4.32 34.41
CA CYS A 698 2.92 -3.27 34.99
C CYS A 698 1.84 -3.85 35.91
N GLU A 699 1.24 -4.98 35.55
CA GLU A 699 0.26 -5.72 36.40
C GLU A 699 0.79 -6.08 37.78
N LYS A 700 2.05 -6.51 37.86
CA LYS A 700 2.68 -6.86 39.14
C LYS A 700 2.83 -5.63 40.04
N LEU A 701 3.17 -4.49 39.45
CA LEU A 701 3.29 -3.21 40.16
C LEU A 701 1.94 -2.75 40.70
N LEU A 702 0.91 -2.79 39.86
CA LEU A 702 -0.45 -2.39 40.23
C LEU A 702 -1.01 -3.27 41.36
N THR A 703 -0.77 -4.59 41.32
CA THR A 703 -1.21 -5.53 42.34
C THR A 703 -0.48 -5.32 43.67
N GLY A 704 0.81 -4.93 43.62
CA GLY A 704 1.62 -4.63 44.82
C GLY A 704 1.25 -3.33 45.54
N GLN A 705 0.54 -2.42 44.91
CA GLN A 705 0.14 -1.13 45.49
C GLN A 705 -1.18 -1.14 46.26
N GLY A 706 -1.90 -2.29 46.30
CA GLY A 706 -3.19 -2.41 46.96
C GLY A 706 -4.35 -1.76 46.17
N GLN A 707 -5.60 -2.19 46.47
CA GLN A 707 -6.82 -1.90 45.70
C GLN A 707 -7.40 -0.48 45.86
N GLU A 708 -6.63 0.59 45.76
CA GLU A 708 -7.17 1.94 45.79
C GLU A 708 -6.59 2.85 44.68
N ALA A 709 -6.78 2.48 43.44
CA ALA A 709 -6.71 3.45 42.34
C ALA A 709 -8.14 3.72 41.86
N ALA A 710 -8.77 4.74 42.41
CA ALA A 710 -10.08 5.21 41.92
C ALA A 710 -9.93 5.73 40.49
N PRO A 711 -10.87 5.45 39.57
CA PRO A 711 -10.91 6.06 38.26
C PRO A 711 -11.03 7.58 38.41
N GLY A 712 -10.13 8.36 37.78
CA GLY A 712 -10.15 9.81 37.80
C GLY A 712 -9.02 10.50 38.56
N ALA A 713 -7.94 9.84 38.91
CA ALA A 713 -6.87 10.39 39.75
C ALA A 713 -6.07 11.58 39.17
N ILE A 714 -6.25 11.95 37.90
CA ILE A 714 -5.67 13.13 37.24
C ILE A 714 -6.79 14.01 36.63
N ALA A 715 -7.95 14.12 37.23
CA ALA A 715 -8.97 15.04 36.84
C ALA A 715 -8.99 16.28 37.80
#